data_980db0746b1b48422b7c3cdecc9028e1
#
_entry.id   980db0746b1b48422b7c3cdecc9028e1
#
_cell.length_a   1.000
_cell.length_b   1.000
_cell.length_c   1.000
_cell.angle_alpha   90.00
_cell.angle_beta   90.00
_cell.angle_gamma   90.00
#
_symmetry.space_group_name_H-M   'P 1'
#
loop_
_entity.id
_entity.type
_entity.pdbx_description
1 polymer ?
#
loop_
_entity_poly.entity_id
_entity_poly.type
_entity_poly.pdbx_seq_one_letter_code
_entity_poly.pdbx_strand_id
1 'polypeptide(L)'
;MHRPMRPSIWLFQILLFLFWAPSVWATHLRAGEITARRISNTALTYRVTLTTYTDQINGIQANESQNTVFFYFGLSSNQNISYEVSRTRRVLINNSTMLNVYDTVFTFPAAGRYTISCGIPNRNANTINLPQPSDQISFFVETTLFINAAIGLNSTPVLLNVPIDSAAVGARFIHNPGAFDVDGDSLAYRLTIPKRDLNIASGVGQFISGYQDPTNLGTSPILNEAGTGPATFRINPRTGDLIWDAPRRAGQYNVAFIVEEWRKGLDGTYIRIGEIVRDMQIIVVETNNRRPQIEVPEEVCIEAGERLQFDVRGIDPDANQNIRLTTSGGVYNRDQNNQPANFIAPEAAVFMGENTTGPSPRTGTFRWQTNCNHVREQAYDVVFKVEDFPGRFNTQLVDIKTVRIRVLPPRVRALAGVSVAEGIALRWRRYENCSGPVKLILYRKDGCSGLNPGECSSGMPASWGYSPVATLSGSDTTYLDRTAIRGLTYSYRIVAELEVSSFATLQSGPSTEACIGSELPERLPIITKVSVNRTDTQAGEIEVRWARPVDLDRTEYPGPYAYKVFRATGVDGTTFAEIATINTTLDNDTVYIDRNLNTQGVGYRYRIQFFFEGNRLLGETPPASSVRLTAAPNDRQVRLTWLANVPWSNENQRHRVFRVNPAQPQVRQQIAEVPVTTATTFVYTDAGQDTFLGDGDQSIELQNGTNYCYVVETVGMYPSMEASMGRLTNFSQIACATPADNSPPCAPILNLEAIDCETVDPKAYCEPGFFANVLRWTNPASTTTNAACRQDVVRYSVYYSRFEGGDFTLVGTVNATSGVNSFRHVRNNRDGFAGCYYVTATNSLGGESVSSNTICLDNCPTISFPNVFTPNGDGSNDTFTPMRCAAFVKSISIEVFNRNGAKVYQSTGDLLSWDGNDLNGKPLPSASYYYTISVVFERLVDSNEATVYKGWVELVR
;
A
#
# COMPACT_ATOMS: atom_id res chain seq x y z
N MET A 1 -40.14 17.79 90.98
CA MET A 1 -40.92 18.03 89.76
C MET A 1 -40.08 17.58 88.59
N HIS A 2 -40.31 16.37 88.05
CA HIS A 2 -39.59 15.84 86.92
C HIS A 2 -40.31 16.16 85.65
N ARG A 3 -39.60 16.69 84.66
CA ARG A 3 -40.11 16.66 83.25
C ARG A 3 -39.23 15.71 82.42
N PRO A 4 -39.79 14.85 81.64
CA PRO A 4 -39.07 13.90 80.80
C PRO A 4 -38.56 14.55 79.56
N MET A 5 -37.30 14.25 79.22
CA MET A 5 -36.68 14.55 77.96
C MET A 5 -37.30 13.70 76.81
N ARG A 6 -37.67 14.30 75.76
CA ARG A 6 -38.19 13.67 74.50
C ARG A 6 -37.01 13.05 73.71
N PRO A 7 -37.09 11.78 73.31
CA PRO A 7 -36.05 11.11 72.49
C PRO A 7 -36.30 11.17 70.98
N SER A 8 -36.61 12.35 70.42
CA SER A 8 -37.00 12.43 69.02
C SER A 8 -36.06 13.21 68.12
N ILE A 9 -34.97 13.76 68.60
CA ILE A 9 -34.04 14.56 67.76
C ILE A 9 -32.83 13.74 67.33
N TRP A 10 -32.45 12.66 67.97
CA TRP A 10 -31.27 11.87 67.61
C TRP A 10 -31.57 10.84 66.52
N LEU A 11 -32.77 10.38 66.29
CA LEU A 11 -33.12 9.50 65.21
C LEU A 11 -33.17 10.20 63.88
N PHE A 12 -33.43 11.51 63.82
CA PHE A 12 -33.48 12.26 62.58
C PHE A 12 -32.08 12.66 62.06
N GLN A 13 -31.10 12.80 62.94
CA GLN A 13 -29.71 13.04 62.53
C GLN A 13 -28.97 11.77 62.07
N ILE A 14 -29.33 10.59 62.57
CA ILE A 14 -28.78 9.32 62.11
C ILE A 14 -29.39 8.92 60.77
N LEU A 15 -30.67 9.26 60.47
CA LEU A 15 -31.27 9.04 59.13
C LEU A 15 -30.76 10.01 58.06
N LEU A 16 -30.29 11.24 58.42
CA LEU A 16 -29.70 12.18 57.49
C LEU A 16 -28.26 11.82 57.10
N PHE A 17 -27.53 11.08 57.96
CA PHE A 17 -26.17 10.59 57.63
C PHE A 17 -26.17 9.29 56.79
N LEU A 18 -27.30 8.55 56.74
CA LEU A 18 -27.43 7.34 55.93
C LEU A 18 -27.75 7.61 54.46
N PHE A 19 -28.10 8.85 54.09
CA PHE A 19 -28.34 9.26 52.69
C PHE A 19 -27.18 9.99 52.01
N TRP A 20 -26.05 10.19 52.72
CA TRP A 20 -24.83 10.71 52.19
C TRP A 20 -23.71 9.66 52.15
N ALA A 21 -24.02 8.44 51.74
CA ALA A 21 -22.97 7.61 51.17
C ALA A 21 -22.64 8.22 49.79
N PRO A 22 -21.43 8.76 49.54
CA PRO A 22 -21.05 9.08 48.21
C PRO A 22 -21.22 7.77 47.42
N SER A 23 -22.04 7.80 46.41
CA SER A 23 -22.03 6.72 45.39
C SER A 23 -20.63 6.71 44.81
N VAL A 24 -19.78 5.83 45.33
CA VAL A 24 -18.47 5.54 44.79
C VAL A 24 -18.76 4.84 43.46
N TRP A 25 -18.83 5.62 42.42
CA TRP A 25 -18.89 5.12 41.04
C TRP A 25 -17.56 4.42 40.81
N ALA A 26 -17.60 3.11 40.78
CA ALA A 26 -16.41 2.31 40.57
C ALA A 26 -16.00 2.38 39.09
N THR A 27 -14.90 3.05 38.83
CA THR A 27 -14.29 3.19 37.51
C THR A 27 -13.18 2.15 37.35
N HIS A 28 -13.13 1.40 36.23
CA HIS A 28 -12.16 0.29 36.21
C HIS A 28 -11.65 -0.12 34.81
N LEU A 29 -12.27 0.28 33.69
CA LEU A 29 -11.86 -0.19 32.37
C LEU A 29 -10.80 0.70 31.76
N ARG A 30 -9.68 0.08 31.39
CA ARG A 30 -8.55 0.70 30.69
C ARG A 30 -8.49 0.33 29.22
N ALA A 31 -8.83 -0.91 28.85
CA ALA A 31 -8.82 -1.34 27.46
C ALA A 31 -9.64 -2.61 27.26
N GLY A 32 -9.93 -2.91 25.99
CA GLY A 32 -10.51 -4.20 25.62
C GLY A 32 -10.66 -4.40 24.12
N GLU A 33 -10.89 -5.66 23.77
CA GLU A 33 -11.15 -6.14 22.41
C GLU A 33 -11.94 -7.44 22.42
N ILE A 34 -12.62 -7.74 21.30
CA ILE A 34 -13.30 -9.03 21.07
C ILE A 34 -12.62 -9.74 19.89
N THR A 35 -12.32 -11.04 20.09
CA THR A 35 -11.81 -11.93 19.03
C THR A 35 -12.73 -13.11 18.83
N ALA A 36 -12.78 -13.67 17.60
CA ALA A 36 -13.58 -14.83 17.27
C ALA A 36 -12.74 -15.86 16.52
N ARG A 37 -12.42 -16.99 17.18
CA ARG A 37 -11.62 -18.06 16.60
C ARG A 37 -12.49 -19.25 16.22
N ARG A 38 -12.39 -19.69 14.99
CA ARG A 38 -13.09 -20.87 14.51
C ARG A 38 -12.56 -22.14 15.19
N ILE A 39 -13.47 -22.98 15.68
CA ILE A 39 -13.15 -24.24 16.40
C ILE A 39 -13.73 -25.50 15.75
N SER A 40 -14.52 -25.36 14.66
CA SER A 40 -15.09 -26.50 13.94
C SER A 40 -14.78 -26.39 12.44
N ASN A 41 -14.47 -27.52 11.81
CA ASN A 41 -14.25 -27.59 10.36
C ASN A 41 -15.55 -27.88 9.58
N THR A 42 -16.63 -28.30 10.27
CA THR A 42 -17.90 -28.72 9.65
C THR A 42 -19.06 -27.80 10.02
N ALA A 43 -18.99 -27.11 11.15
CA ALA A 43 -20.00 -26.17 11.61
C ALA A 43 -19.44 -24.74 11.71
N LEU A 44 -20.32 -23.73 11.64
CA LEU A 44 -19.96 -22.33 11.81
C LEU A 44 -19.81 -21.97 13.30
N THR A 45 -19.00 -22.76 14.01
CA THR A 45 -18.81 -22.67 15.45
C THR A 45 -17.50 -21.98 15.78
N TYR A 46 -17.62 -20.94 16.61
CA TYR A 46 -16.50 -20.07 17.00
C TYR A 46 -16.39 -19.99 18.52
N ARG A 47 -15.16 -19.91 18.99
CA ARG A 47 -14.87 -19.39 20.33
C ARG A 47 -14.76 -17.90 20.25
N VAL A 48 -15.62 -17.19 20.97
CA VAL A 48 -15.63 -15.74 21.07
C VAL A 48 -15.05 -15.35 22.41
N THR A 49 -14.04 -14.50 22.40
CA THR A 49 -13.28 -14.09 23.58
C THR A 49 -13.32 -12.57 23.70
N LEU A 50 -13.82 -12.05 24.80
CA LEU A 50 -13.60 -10.67 25.24
C LEU A 50 -12.43 -10.64 26.20
N THR A 51 -11.45 -9.83 25.86
CA THR A 51 -10.33 -9.51 26.76
C THR A 51 -10.49 -8.07 27.25
N THR A 52 -10.49 -7.85 28.56
CA THR A 52 -10.53 -6.52 29.17
C THR A 52 -9.38 -6.31 30.12
N TYR A 53 -8.94 -5.06 30.19
CA TYR A 53 -7.87 -4.61 31.09
C TYR A 53 -8.44 -3.60 32.05
N THR A 54 -8.28 -3.86 33.35
CA THR A 54 -8.95 -3.06 34.40
C THR A 54 -7.95 -2.46 35.38
N ASP A 55 -8.30 -1.28 35.91
CA ASP A 55 -7.52 -0.60 36.95
C ASP A 55 -7.60 -1.37 38.27
N GLN A 56 -6.46 -1.86 38.74
CA GLN A 56 -6.35 -2.60 40.01
C GLN A 56 -6.04 -1.69 41.21
N ILE A 57 -5.82 -0.39 41.00
CA ILE A 57 -5.57 0.56 42.08
C ILE A 57 -6.88 1.23 42.52
N ASN A 58 -7.59 1.85 41.55
CA ASN A 58 -8.78 2.65 41.82
C ASN A 58 -10.09 1.91 41.55
N GLY A 59 -10.06 0.76 40.84
CA GLY A 59 -11.22 0.03 40.39
C GLY A 59 -11.38 -1.38 40.98
N ILE A 60 -10.76 -1.71 42.12
CA ILE A 60 -10.73 -3.06 42.69
C ILE A 60 -12.14 -3.65 42.88
N GLN A 61 -13.03 -2.93 43.55
CA GLN A 61 -14.39 -3.40 43.84
C GLN A 61 -15.20 -3.64 42.56
N ALA A 62 -15.12 -2.72 41.59
CA ALA A 62 -15.80 -2.88 40.32
C ALA A 62 -15.26 -4.07 39.54
N ASN A 63 -13.95 -4.25 39.51
CA ASN A 63 -13.33 -5.39 38.88
C ASN A 63 -13.68 -6.72 39.55
N GLU A 64 -13.85 -6.74 40.86
CA GLU A 64 -14.29 -7.92 41.61
C GLU A 64 -15.76 -8.25 41.34
N SER A 65 -16.61 -7.23 41.20
CA SER A 65 -18.05 -7.42 40.96
C SER A 65 -18.37 -7.76 39.51
N GLN A 66 -17.52 -7.42 38.54
CA GLN A 66 -17.70 -7.67 37.10
C GLN A 66 -17.44 -9.14 36.73
N ASN A 67 -18.26 -10.07 37.26
CA ASN A 67 -18.09 -11.50 37.01
C ASN A 67 -18.71 -11.98 35.72
N THR A 68 -19.66 -11.24 35.16
CA THR A 68 -20.36 -11.57 33.93
C THR A 68 -20.39 -10.35 32.98
N VAL A 69 -20.49 -10.62 31.67
CA VAL A 69 -20.73 -9.65 30.63
C VAL A 69 -21.77 -10.17 29.64
N PHE A 70 -22.38 -9.28 28.87
CA PHE A 70 -23.28 -9.68 27.80
C PHE A 70 -22.60 -9.51 26.44
N PHE A 71 -22.52 -10.60 25.68
CA PHE A 71 -22.21 -10.57 24.27
C PHE A 71 -23.48 -10.42 23.46
N TYR A 72 -23.42 -9.56 22.46
CA TYR A 72 -24.49 -9.38 21.48
C TYR A 72 -24.01 -9.84 20.11
N PHE A 73 -24.77 -10.76 19.49
CA PHE A 73 -24.50 -11.29 18.16
C PHE A 73 -25.55 -10.72 17.20
N GLY A 74 -25.14 -9.80 16.34
CA GLY A 74 -26.03 -9.16 15.35
C GLY A 74 -25.71 -9.63 13.94
N LEU A 75 -26.75 -9.93 13.15
CA LEU A 75 -26.67 -9.83 11.69
C LEU A 75 -26.91 -8.37 11.31
N SER A 76 -26.38 -7.92 10.17
CA SER A 76 -26.65 -6.59 9.59
C SER A 76 -28.16 -6.27 9.41
N SER A 77 -29.04 -7.20 9.73
CA SER A 77 -30.51 -7.15 9.59
C SER A 77 -31.33 -7.26 10.89
N ASN A 78 -30.81 -6.79 12.03
CA ASN A 78 -31.64 -6.57 13.25
C ASN A 78 -32.01 -7.73 14.20
N GLN A 79 -31.33 -8.84 14.25
CA GLN A 79 -31.55 -9.81 15.34
C GLN A 79 -30.33 -9.88 16.25
N ASN A 80 -30.33 -9.10 17.35
CA ASN A 80 -29.32 -9.21 18.38
C ASN A 80 -29.67 -10.34 19.35
N ILE A 81 -28.93 -11.43 19.27
CA ILE A 81 -28.99 -12.50 20.26
C ILE A 81 -28.02 -12.11 21.37
N SER A 82 -28.49 -12.03 22.61
CA SER A 82 -27.64 -11.75 23.77
C SER A 82 -27.30 -13.01 24.55
N TYR A 83 -26.06 -13.11 25.01
CA TYR A 83 -25.58 -14.18 25.86
C TYR A 83 -24.86 -13.59 27.06
N GLU A 84 -25.27 -14.01 28.26
CA GLU A 84 -24.51 -13.72 29.49
C GLU A 84 -23.34 -14.70 29.59
N VAL A 85 -22.12 -14.15 29.75
CA VAL A 85 -20.89 -14.94 29.79
C VAL A 85 -20.12 -14.62 31.04
N SER A 86 -19.80 -15.66 31.81
CA SER A 86 -19.01 -15.55 33.05
C SER A 86 -17.51 -15.38 32.71
N ARG A 87 -16.82 -14.64 33.61
CA ARG A 87 -15.38 -14.51 33.53
C ARG A 87 -14.67 -15.86 33.70
N THR A 88 -13.90 -16.26 32.71
CA THR A 88 -13.18 -17.56 32.70
C THR A 88 -11.78 -17.46 33.25
N ARG A 89 -11.17 -16.26 33.21
CA ARG A 89 -9.78 -16.05 33.62
C ARG A 89 -9.58 -14.64 34.16
N ARG A 90 -8.72 -14.52 35.18
CA ARG A 90 -8.27 -13.27 35.79
C ARG A 90 -6.77 -13.35 36.09
N VAL A 91 -5.98 -12.42 35.60
CA VAL A 91 -4.50 -12.40 35.71
C VAL A 91 -4.01 -11.00 36.03
N LEU A 92 -3.19 -10.85 37.05
CA LEU A 92 -2.48 -9.61 37.33
C LEU A 92 -1.31 -9.46 36.37
N ILE A 93 -1.34 -8.43 35.49
CA ILE A 93 -0.30 -8.18 34.50
C ILE A 93 0.85 -7.37 35.12
N ASN A 94 0.49 -6.34 35.89
CA ASN A 94 1.42 -5.49 36.63
C ASN A 94 0.73 -4.95 37.89
N ASN A 95 1.44 -4.17 38.70
CA ASN A 95 0.93 -3.69 39.99
C ASN A 95 -0.35 -2.84 39.91
N SER A 96 -0.74 -2.39 38.70
CA SER A 96 -1.88 -1.49 38.51
C SER A 96 -2.94 -2.04 37.56
N THR A 97 -2.73 -3.18 36.90
CA THR A 97 -3.60 -3.66 35.85
C THR A 97 -3.90 -5.14 35.95
N MET A 98 -5.20 -5.45 35.89
CA MET A 98 -5.74 -6.80 35.86
C MET A 98 -6.29 -7.09 34.47
N LEU A 99 -5.94 -8.24 33.91
CA LEU A 99 -6.53 -8.80 32.71
C LEU A 99 -7.68 -9.73 33.09
N ASN A 100 -8.82 -9.57 32.44
CA ASN A 100 -9.98 -10.44 32.57
C ASN A 100 -10.35 -11.00 31.19
N VAL A 101 -10.71 -12.27 31.15
CA VAL A 101 -11.11 -12.98 29.96
C VAL A 101 -12.51 -13.55 30.13
N TYR A 102 -13.36 -13.38 29.14
CA TYR A 102 -14.69 -13.93 29.06
C TYR A 102 -14.80 -14.70 27.75
N ASP A 103 -14.98 -16.02 27.86
CA ASP A 103 -15.01 -16.93 26.70
C ASP A 103 -16.39 -17.57 26.57
N THR A 104 -16.91 -17.60 25.34
CA THR A 104 -18.09 -18.39 25.01
C THR A 104 -17.90 -19.10 23.66
N VAL A 105 -18.70 -20.14 23.44
CA VAL A 105 -18.76 -20.86 22.16
C VAL A 105 -20.10 -20.56 21.52
N PHE A 106 -20.06 -20.04 20.32
CA PHE A 106 -21.25 -19.67 19.56
C PHE A 106 -21.23 -20.30 18.16
N THR A 107 -22.38 -20.86 17.75
CA THR A 107 -22.57 -21.41 16.40
C THR A 107 -23.46 -20.47 15.60
N PHE A 108 -22.91 -19.85 14.58
CA PHE A 108 -23.66 -18.98 13.70
C PHE A 108 -24.63 -19.78 12.82
N PRO A 109 -25.87 -19.30 12.63
CA PRO A 109 -26.90 -20.04 11.92
C PRO A 109 -26.70 -20.17 10.41
N ALA A 110 -25.99 -19.21 9.79
CA ALA A 110 -25.76 -19.17 8.34
C ALA A 110 -24.52 -18.37 7.98
N ALA A 111 -24.12 -18.40 6.70
CA ALA A 111 -23.18 -17.46 6.14
C ALA A 111 -23.74 -16.02 6.22
N GLY A 112 -22.87 -15.04 6.43
CA GLY A 112 -23.26 -13.64 6.56
C GLY A 112 -22.18 -12.79 7.23
N ARG A 113 -22.41 -11.48 7.30
CA ARG A 113 -21.58 -10.54 8.05
C ARG A 113 -22.18 -10.34 9.42
N TYR A 114 -21.46 -10.72 10.44
CA TYR A 114 -21.89 -10.65 11.84
C TYR A 114 -21.08 -9.61 12.59
N THR A 115 -21.76 -8.85 13.46
CA THR A 115 -21.13 -8.00 14.47
C THR A 115 -21.29 -8.65 15.82
N ILE A 116 -20.19 -8.79 16.53
CA ILE A 116 -20.15 -9.28 17.92
C ILE A 116 -19.74 -8.09 18.77
N SER A 117 -20.56 -7.72 19.76
CA SER A 117 -20.30 -6.54 20.57
C SER A 117 -20.50 -6.79 22.06
N CYS A 118 -19.89 -5.94 22.87
CA CYS A 118 -20.05 -5.92 24.32
C CYS A 118 -19.94 -4.50 24.84
N GLY A 119 -20.95 -4.10 25.64
CA GLY A 119 -20.95 -2.85 26.38
C GLY A 119 -20.74 -3.13 27.87
N ILE A 120 -19.86 -2.38 28.52
CA ILE A 120 -19.61 -2.44 29.96
C ILE A 120 -19.83 -1.04 30.53
N PRO A 121 -20.62 -0.88 31.60
CA PRO A 121 -20.83 0.40 32.27
C PRO A 121 -19.53 1.00 32.76
N ASN A 122 -19.40 2.31 32.63
CA ASN A 122 -18.38 3.13 33.24
C ASN A 122 -16.94 2.93 32.75
N ARG A 123 -16.39 4.00 32.19
CA ARG A 123 -14.94 4.16 31.91
C ARG A 123 -14.23 4.73 33.14
N ASN A 124 -12.94 4.91 33.10
CA ASN A 124 -12.18 5.62 34.13
C ASN A 124 -12.57 7.11 34.18
N ALA A 125 -12.62 7.63 35.39
CA ALA A 125 -12.86 9.04 35.64
C ALA A 125 -11.68 9.91 35.13
N ASN A 126 -11.96 11.19 34.89
CA ASN A 126 -10.96 12.19 34.51
C ASN A 126 -10.15 11.87 33.25
N THR A 127 -10.71 11.15 32.30
CA THR A 127 -10.10 10.94 30.98
C THR A 127 -10.16 12.25 30.18
N ILE A 128 -8.99 12.83 29.89
CA ILE A 128 -8.85 14.23 29.46
C ILE A 128 -9.54 14.51 28.13
N ASN A 129 -9.49 13.58 27.18
CA ASN A 129 -10.00 13.75 25.82
C ASN A 129 -11.43 13.22 25.62
N LEU A 130 -12.12 12.90 26.68
CA LEU A 130 -13.54 12.54 26.69
C LEU A 130 -14.39 13.64 27.33
N PRO A 131 -15.69 13.73 26.99
CA PRO A 131 -16.63 14.57 27.71
C PRO A 131 -16.65 14.23 29.21
N GLN A 132 -16.80 15.23 30.07
CA GLN A 132 -16.84 15.03 31.51
C GLN A 132 -18.27 15.04 32.03
N PRO A 133 -18.60 14.19 33.00
CA PRO A 133 -17.72 13.23 33.68
C PRO A 133 -17.54 11.93 32.88
N SER A 134 -16.30 11.54 32.61
CA SER A 134 -15.98 10.39 31.71
C SER A 134 -16.36 9.02 32.30
N ASP A 135 -16.50 8.91 33.61
CA ASP A 135 -16.95 7.71 34.32
C ASP A 135 -18.46 7.40 34.12
N GLN A 136 -19.22 8.32 33.55
CA GLN A 136 -20.61 8.07 33.14
C GLN A 136 -20.75 7.57 31.71
N ILE A 137 -19.62 7.48 30.99
CA ILE A 137 -19.60 6.97 29.62
C ILE A 137 -19.30 5.47 29.67
N SER A 138 -20.18 4.66 29.06
CA SER A 138 -19.95 3.22 28.95
C SER A 138 -18.75 2.91 28.05
N PHE A 139 -18.09 1.82 28.34
CA PHE A 139 -17.08 1.22 27.44
C PHE A 139 -17.80 0.32 26.44
N PHE A 140 -17.41 0.37 25.17
CA PHE A 140 -18.01 -0.44 24.13
C PHE A 140 -16.96 -0.90 23.12
N VAL A 141 -16.93 -2.20 22.85
CA VAL A 141 -16.08 -2.80 21.82
C VAL A 141 -16.89 -3.73 20.95
N GLU A 142 -16.49 -3.83 19.69
CA GLU A 142 -17.14 -4.69 18.72
C GLU A 142 -16.09 -5.31 17.77
N THR A 143 -16.46 -6.41 17.18
CA THR A 143 -15.73 -7.07 16.09
C THR A 143 -16.68 -7.49 15.01
N THR A 144 -16.24 -7.42 13.76
CA THR A 144 -17.03 -7.88 12.60
C THR A 144 -16.38 -9.12 12.03
N LEU A 145 -17.17 -10.13 11.74
CA LEU A 145 -16.76 -11.39 11.13
C LEU A 145 -17.62 -11.67 9.90
N PHE A 146 -16.99 -11.83 8.73
CA PHE A 146 -17.67 -12.24 7.51
C PHE A 146 -17.50 -13.74 7.27
N ILE A 147 -18.59 -14.48 7.41
CA ILE A 147 -18.64 -15.94 7.22
C ILE A 147 -19.16 -16.21 5.82
N ASN A 148 -18.27 -16.66 4.92
CA ASN A 148 -18.63 -16.98 3.54
C ASN A 148 -17.76 -18.14 3.03
N ALA A 149 -18.38 -19.29 2.73
CA ALA A 149 -17.68 -20.47 2.26
C ALA A 149 -16.99 -20.29 0.89
N ALA A 150 -17.47 -19.38 0.05
CA ALA A 150 -16.90 -19.12 -1.29
C ALA A 150 -15.53 -18.42 -1.25
N ILE A 151 -15.24 -17.69 -0.16
CA ILE A 151 -13.95 -17.02 0.05
C ILE A 151 -13.12 -17.69 1.15
N GLY A 152 -13.57 -18.82 1.64
CA GLY A 152 -12.99 -19.53 2.78
C GLY A 152 -13.52 -19.03 4.13
N LEU A 153 -13.45 -19.91 5.12
CA LEU A 153 -13.86 -19.58 6.48
C LEU A 153 -12.75 -18.81 7.18
N ASN A 154 -13.10 -17.96 8.10
CA ASN A 154 -12.25 -16.98 8.73
C ASN A 154 -12.25 -17.08 10.26
N SER A 155 -11.12 -16.80 10.88
CA SER A 155 -10.99 -16.44 12.30
C SER A 155 -10.46 -15.02 12.37
N THR A 156 -10.97 -14.20 13.27
CA THR A 156 -10.43 -12.85 13.41
C THR A 156 -8.97 -12.86 13.88
N PRO A 157 -8.18 -11.82 13.55
CA PRO A 157 -6.84 -11.66 14.09
C PRO A 157 -6.80 -11.74 15.62
N VAL A 158 -5.67 -12.10 16.20
CA VAL A 158 -5.40 -12.02 17.62
C VAL A 158 -4.43 -10.87 17.91
N LEU A 159 -4.64 -10.16 19.01
CA LEU A 159 -3.80 -9.04 19.44
C LEU A 159 -2.87 -9.50 20.55
N LEU A 160 -1.58 -9.60 20.25
CA LEU A 160 -0.60 -10.28 21.11
C LEU A 160 0.11 -9.35 22.11
N ASN A 161 -0.08 -8.04 21.98
CA ASN A 161 0.50 -7.06 22.90
C ASN A 161 -0.56 -6.47 23.83
N VAL A 162 -0.18 -6.43 25.09
CA VAL A 162 -0.98 -5.79 26.14
C VAL A 162 -1.04 -4.28 25.91
N PRO A 163 -2.23 -3.63 25.92
CA PRO A 163 -2.39 -2.22 25.55
C PRO A 163 -2.08 -1.24 26.70
N ILE A 164 -1.06 -1.50 27.52
CA ILE A 164 -0.81 -0.75 28.77
C ILE A 164 0.66 -0.40 28.88
N ASP A 165 1.03 0.69 28.25
CA ASP A 165 2.32 1.33 28.42
C ASP A 165 2.13 2.79 28.87
N SER A 166 3.11 3.33 29.63
CA SER A 166 3.11 4.74 30.03
C SER A 166 3.81 5.59 28.99
N ALA A 167 3.23 6.76 28.73
CA ALA A 167 3.83 7.82 27.93
C ALA A 167 4.42 8.90 28.84
N ALA A 168 5.45 9.59 28.39
CA ALA A 168 6.03 10.73 29.08
C ALA A 168 5.70 12.03 28.33
N VAL A 169 5.47 13.10 29.10
CA VAL A 169 5.31 14.45 28.52
C VAL A 169 6.59 14.83 27.75
N GLY A 170 6.42 15.27 26.51
CA GLY A 170 7.53 15.70 25.63
C GLY A 170 8.32 14.57 24.98
N ALA A 171 8.02 13.30 25.24
CA ALA A 171 8.67 12.16 24.61
C ALA A 171 7.73 11.40 23.70
N ARG A 172 8.26 10.80 22.63
CA ARG A 172 7.49 9.95 21.72
C ARG A 172 6.97 8.71 22.42
N PHE A 173 5.68 8.45 22.29
CA PHE A 173 5.04 7.21 22.70
C PHE A 173 4.79 6.33 21.48
N ILE A 174 5.07 5.04 21.62
CA ILE A 174 4.79 4.04 20.57
C ILE A 174 4.10 2.85 21.23
N HIS A 175 3.00 2.40 20.64
CA HIS A 175 2.32 1.15 20.97
C HIS A 175 2.05 0.38 19.68
N ASN A 176 2.20 -0.94 19.71
CA ASN A 176 1.81 -1.82 18.61
C ASN A 176 0.93 -2.94 19.16
N PRO A 177 -0.26 -3.22 18.61
CA PRO A 177 -1.15 -4.29 19.10
C PRO A 177 -0.55 -5.70 18.95
N GLY A 178 0.47 -5.87 18.13
CA GLY A 178 1.02 -7.20 17.80
C GLY A 178 -0.03 -8.08 17.13
N ALA A 179 -0.83 -7.53 16.22
CA ALA A 179 -1.89 -8.29 15.58
C ALA A 179 -1.32 -9.39 14.68
N PHE A 180 -1.88 -10.57 14.82
CA PHE A 180 -1.50 -11.73 14.04
C PHE A 180 -2.74 -12.45 13.51
N ASP A 181 -2.77 -12.65 12.20
CA ASP A 181 -3.81 -13.45 11.57
C ASP A 181 -3.36 -14.90 11.38
N VAL A 182 -4.17 -15.85 11.90
CA VAL A 182 -3.87 -17.30 11.84
C VAL A 182 -4.12 -17.87 10.46
N ASP A 183 -5.07 -17.30 9.72
CA ASP A 183 -5.47 -17.77 8.40
C ASP A 183 -4.57 -17.18 7.28
N GLY A 184 -3.73 -16.19 7.64
CA GLY A 184 -2.74 -15.57 6.76
C GLY A 184 -3.28 -14.39 5.96
N ASP A 185 -4.37 -13.79 6.41
CA ASP A 185 -4.99 -12.63 5.76
C ASP A 185 -4.19 -11.35 5.99
N SER A 186 -4.31 -10.40 5.07
CA SER A 186 -3.63 -9.12 5.17
C SER A 186 -4.29 -8.22 6.20
N LEU A 187 -3.48 -7.58 7.05
CA LEU A 187 -3.96 -6.67 8.07
C LEU A 187 -3.68 -5.22 7.69
N ALA A 188 -4.66 -4.36 7.97
CA ALA A 188 -4.53 -2.91 7.86
C ALA A 188 -5.05 -2.23 9.13
N TYR A 189 -4.53 -1.03 9.43
CA TYR A 189 -4.82 -0.35 10.68
C TYR A 189 -5.27 1.07 10.44
N ARG A 190 -6.29 1.52 11.19
CA ARG A 190 -6.73 2.92 11.18
C ARG A 190 -7.22 3.37 12.55
N LEU A 191 -7.07 4.65 12.83
CA LEU A 191 -7.67 5.27 14.01
C LEU A 191 -9.20 5.33 13.89
N THR A 192 -9.87 5.30 15.02
CA THR A 192 -11.31 5.52 15.11
C THR A 192 -11.68 6.27 16.39
N ILE A 193 -12.86 6.87 16.42
CA ILE A 193 -13.42 7.45 17.63
C ILE A 193 -13.91 6.31 18.53
N PRO A 194 -13.59 6.33 19.84
CA PRO A 194 -14.15 5.36 20.78
C PRO A 194 -15.69 5.37 20.77
N LYS A 195 -16.28 4.21 21.01
CA LYS A 195 -17.75 4.06 21.09
C LYS A 195 -18.22 3.92 22.53
N ARG A 196 -19.48 4.29 22.75
CA ARG A 196 -20.26 3.98 23.96
C ARG A 196 -21.47 3.12 23.59
N ASP A 197 -22.05 2.42 24.52
CA ASP A 197 -23.34 1.76 24.32
C ASP A 197 -24.45 2.82 24.14
N LEU A 198 -25.25 2.68 23.10
CA LEU A 198 -26.36 3.62 22.80
C LEU A 198 -27.38 3.67 23.95
N ASN A 199 -27.74 2.49 24.46
CA ASN A 199 -28.52 2.29 25.67
C ASN A 199 -27.87 1.14 26.45
N ILE A 200 -27.86 1.22 27.75
CA ILE A 200 -27.34 0.14 28.60
C ILE A 200 -27.94 -1.19 28.16
N ALA A 201 -27.06 -2.15 27.79
CA ALA A 201 -27.43 -3.48 27.31
C ALA A 201 -28.15 -3.52 25.94
N SER A 202 -27.86 -2.57 25.06
CA SER A 202 -28.44 -2.60 23.69
C SER A 202 -27.61 -3.40 22.67
N GLY A 203 -26.31 -3.59 22.93
CA GLY A 203 -25.36 -4.17 21.99
C GLY A 203 -25.08 -3.30 20.75
N VAL A 204 -25.52 -2.03 20.76
CA VAL A 204 -25.35 -1.07 19.67
C VAL A 204 -24.40 0.04 20.10
N GLY A 205 -23.26 0.13 19.45
CA GLY A 205 -22.25 1.15 19.71
C GLY A 205 -22.57 2.48 19.01
N GLN A 206 -22.36 3.58 19.73
CA GLN A 206 -22.41 4.94 19.22
C GLN A 206 -21.09 5.64 19.46
N PHE A 207 -20.57 6.36 18.46
CA PHE A 207 -19.39 7.19 18.65
C PHE A 207 -19.59 8.21 19.77
N ILE A 208 -18.56 8.40 20.59
CA ILE A 208 -18.62 9.36 21.69
C ILE A 208 -18.58 10.77 21.12
N SER A 209 -19.73 11.47 21.17
CA SER A 209 -19.81 12.87 20.79
C SER A 209 -18.96 13.73 21.74
N GLY A 210 -18.19 14.67 21.18
CA GLY A 210 -17.27 15.51 21.97
C GLY A 210 -15.93 14.84 22.31
N TYR A 211 -15.63 13.68 21.73
CA TYR A 211 -14.27 13.12 21.73
C TYR A 211 -13.30 14.10 21.09
N GLN A 212 -12.14 14.28 21.68
CA GLN A 212 -11.08 15.11 21.14
C GLN A 212 -9.84 14.28 20.80
N ASP A 213 -9.28 14.48 19.61
CA ASP A 213 -8.00 13.90 19.26
C ASP A 213 -6.92 14.32 20.29
N PRO A 214 -6.06 13.41 20.74
CA PRO A 214 -5.03 13.72 21.72
C PRO A 214 -4.13 14.91 21.37
N THR A 215 -3.95 15.23 20.09
CA THR A 215 -3.16 16.38 19.63
C THR A 215 -3.91 17.71 19.69
N ASN A 216 -5.24 17.71 19.74
CA ASN A 216 -6.08 18.92 19.70
C ASN A 216 -6.32 19.55 21.08
N LEU A 217 -5.70 19.03 22.15
CA LEU A 217 -5.90 19.48 23.51
C LEU A 217 -4.91 20.59 23.89
N GLY A 218 -5.33 21.85 23.78
CA GLY A 218 -4.59 23.01 24.31
C GLY A 218 -4.36 24.14 23.30
N THR A 219 -4.02 25.32 23.78
CA THR A 219 -3.98 26.60 23.05
C THR A 219 -2.59 26.99 22.52
N SER A 220 -1.53 26.22 22.78
CA SER A 220 -0.17 26.55 22.31
C SER A 220 0.34 25.51 21.30
N PRO A 221 1.23 25.87 20.37
CA PRO A 221 1.80 24.93 19.42
C PRO A 221 2.50 23.80 20.18
N ILE A 222 2.13 22.57 19.81
CA ILE A 222 2.69 21.34 20.36
C ILE A 222 3.78 20.90 19.37
N LEU A 223 5.02 20.80 19.85
CA LEU A 223 6.13 20.31 19.05
C LEU A 223 6.31 18.80 19.22
N ASN A 224 6.80 18.14 18.20
CA ASN A 224 7.26 16.76 18.27
C ASN A 224 8.48 16.61 19.21
N GLU A 225 8.87 15.39 19.57
CA GLU A 225 10.02 15.12 20.45
C GLU A 225 11.31 15.81 19.96
N ALA A 226 11.51 15.88 18.67
CA ALA A 226 12.70 16.52 18.06
C ALA A 226 12.63 18.05 18.03
N GLY A 227 11.49 18.66 18.34
CA GLY A 227 11.29 20.11 18.28
C GLY A 227 11.26 20.70 16.85
N THR A 228 11.19 19.86 15.81
CA THR A 228 11.32 20.25 14.40
C THR A 228 9.99 20.47 13.68
N GLY A 229 8.87 20.11 14.29
CA GLY A 229 7.54 20.22 13.71
C GLY A 229 6.42 19.98 14.71
N PRO A 230 5.15 20.00 14.28
CA PRO A 230 4.02 19.77 15.17
C PRO A 230 3.99 18.36 15.71
N ALA A 231 3.42 18.18 16.90
CA ALA A 231 3.10 16.88 17.47
C ALA A 231 2.10 16.14 16.56
N THR A 232 2.25 14.82 16.47
CA THR A 232 1.39 13.97 15.66
C THR A 232 0.84 12.80 16.46
N PHE A 233 -0.40 12.43 16.16
CA PHE A 233 -1.01 11.19 16.65
C PHE A 233 -1.49 10.38 15.45
N ARG A 234 -0.88 9.22 15.20
CA ARG A 234 -1.15 8.44 13.99
C ARG A 234 -0.92 6.95 14.24
N ILE A 235 -1.55 6.12 13.42
CA ILE A 235 -1.25 4.70 13.33
C ILE A 235 -0.64 4.40 11.97
N ASN A 236 0.39 3.56 11.95
CA ASN A 236 0.93 3.08 10.68
C ASN A 236 -0.05 2.06 10.07
N PRO A 237 -0.60 2.30 8.87
CA PRO A 237 -1.63 1.44 8.30
C PRO A 237 -1.14 0.03 7.95
N ARG A 238 0.18 -0.20 7.88
CA ARG A 238 0.78 -1.49 7.53
C ARG A 238 1.31 -2.27 8.73
N THR A 239 1.93 -1.59 9.70
CA THR A 239 2.59 -2.24 10.85
C THR A 239 1.75 -2.20 12.12
N GLY A 240 0.77 -1.29 12.20
CA GLY A 240 -0.04 -1.08 13.40
C GLY A 240 0.67 -0.28 14.50
N ASP A 241 1.83 0.31 14.23
CA ASP A 241 2.51 1.18 15.19
C ASP A 241 1.67 2.45 15.43
N LEU A 242 1.06 2.54 16.61
CA LEU A 242 0.38 3.72 17.10
C LEU A 242 1.42 4.66 17.69
N ILE A 243 1.63 5.80 17.06
CA ILE A 243 2.67 6.76 17.42
C ILE A 243 2.03 8.07 17.86
N TRP A 244 2.32 8.48 19.09
CA TRP A 244 2.03 9.81 19.61
C TRP A 244 3.36 10.54 19.82
N ASP A 245 3.71 11.41 18.88
CA ASP A 245 4.98 12.11 18.94
C ASP A 245 4.83 13.41 19.70
N ALA A 246 5.14 13.25 20.98
CA ALA A 246 5.20 14.14 22.11
C ALA A 246 3.84 14.55 22.70
N PRO A 247 3.26 13.75 23.62
CA PRO A 247 2.17 14.18 24.48
C PRO A 247 2.58 15.39 25.33
N ARG A 248 1.66 16.34 25.52
CA ARG A 248 1.97 17.62 26.17
C ARG A 248 1.62 17.68 27.64
N ARG A 249 0.56 16.99 28.04
CA ARG A 249 -0.04 17.10 29.36
C ARG A 249 -0.20 15.75 30.01
N ALA A 250 0.26 15.65 31.28
CA ALA A 250 0.04 14.44 32.06
C ALA A 250 -1.45 14.18 32.31
N GLY A 251 -1.84 12.91 32.31
CA GLY A 251 -3.21 12.44 32.54
C GLY A 251 -3.56 11.19 31.75
N GLN A 252 -4.83 10.82 31.79
CA GLN A 252 -5.35 9.65 31.10
C GLN A 252 -6.04 10.06 29.80
N TYR A 253 -5.73 9.39 28.72
CA TYR A 253 -6.31 9.63 27.39
C TYR A 253 -6.91 8.34 26.86
N ASN A 254 -8.08 8.42 26.27
CA ASN A 254 -8.72 7.29 25.61
C ASN A 254 -8.51 7.37 24.11
N VAL A 255 -8.13 6.28 23.49
CA VAL A 255 -7.94 6.16 22.05
C VAL A 255 -8.49 4.84 21.55
N ALA A 256 -8.92 4.80 20.31
CA ALA A 256 -9.36 3.56 19.70
C ALA A 256 -8.81 3.45 18.28
N PHE A 257 -8.59 2.21 17.85
CA PHE A 257 -8.21 1.91 16.46
C PHE A 257 -8.85 0.60 16.02
N ILE A 258 -8.88 0.42 14.72
CA ILE A 258 -9.44 -0.75 14.06
C ILE A 258 -8.29 -1.51 13.40
N VAL A 259 -8.30 -2.83 13.57
CA VAL A 259 -7.53 -3.78 12.78
C VAL A 259 -8.47 -4.38 11.76
N GLU A 260 -8.26 -4.06 10.51
CA GLU A 260 -9.03 -4.56 9.38
C GLU A 260 -8.36 -5.80 8.80
N GLU A 261 -9.15 -6.76 8.38
CA GLU A 261 -8.71 -8.03 7.83
C GLU A 261 -9.16 -8.14 6.37
N TRP A 262 -8.21 -8.39 5.47
CA TRP A 262 -8.42 -8.38 4.03
C TRP A 262 -7.94 -9.67 3.39
N ARG A 263 -8.78 -10.31 2.60
CA ARG A 263 -8.46 -11.52 1.83
C ARG A 263 -8.51 -11.24 0.34
N LYS A 264 -7.52 -11.74 -0.38
CA LYS A 264 -7.47 -11.66 -1.83
C LYS A 264 -8.45 -12.65 -2.45
N GLY A 265 -9.36 -12.17 -3.29
CA GLY A 265 -10.29 -13.00 -4.06
C GLY A 265 -9.62 -13.65 -5.27
N LEU A 266 -10.33 -14.59 -5.91
CA LEU A 266 -9.84 -15.29 -7.12
C LEU A 266 -9.60 -14.34 -8.31
N ASP A 267 -10.28 -13.20 -8.34
CA ASP A 267 -10.12 -12.13 -9.33
C ASP A 267 -8.96 -11.18 -9.04
N GLY A 268 -8.24 -11.42 -7.93
CA GLY A 268 -7.12 -10.58 -7.48
C GLY A 268 -7.51 -9.36 -6.67
N THR A 269 -8.81 -9.09 -6.48
CA THR A 269 -9.29 -8.01 -5.63
C THR A 269 -9.21 -8.37 -4.15
N TYR A 270 -9.01 -7.36 -3.28
CA TYR A 270 -9.03 -7.57 -1.83
C TYR A 270 -10.41 -7.29 -1.27
N ILE A 271 -10.91 -8.23 -0.49
CA ILE A 271 -12.22 -8.16 0.18
C ILE A 271 -11.99 -8.05 1.68
N ARG A 272 -12.60 -7.05 2.32
CA ARG A 272 -12.57 -6.95 3.77
C ARG A 272 -13.49 -8.00 4.40
N ILE A 273 -12.91 -8.88 5.20
CA ILE A 273 -13.57 -10.04 5.79
C ILE A 273 -13.75 -9.95 7.30
N GLY A 274 -13.05 -9.03 7.95
CA GLY A 274 -13.15 -8.81 9.39
C GLY A 274 -12.69 -7.44 9.85
N GLU A 275 -13.07 -7.08 11.07
CA GLU A 275 -12.58 -5.92 11.79
C GLU A 275 -12.56 -6.22 13.29
N ILE A 276 -11.52 -5.80 13.99
CA ILE A 276 -11.45 -5.76 15.45
C ILE A 276 -11.26 -4.31 15.90
N VAL A 277 -12.07 -3.86 16.84
CA VAL A 277 -11.86 -2.59 17.51
C VAL A 277 -11.10 -2.85 18.81
N ARG A 278 -9.94 -2.19 18.98
CA ARG A 278 -9.28 -2.04 20.28
C ARG A 278 -9.54 -0.63 20.80
N ASP A 279 -10.13 -0.55 21.98
CA ASP A 279 -10.30 0.68 22.75
C ASP A 279 -9.34 0.63 23.92
N MET A 280 -8.50 1.66 24.14
CA MET A 280 -7.46 1.64 25.15
C MET A 280 -7.18 3.02 25.74
N GLN A 281 -6.60 3.02 26.94
CA GLN A 281 -6.09 4.21 27.60
C GLN A 281 -4.58 4.32 27.47
N ILE A 282 -4.10 5.55 27.24
CA ILE A 282 -2.70 5.94 27.35
C ILE A 282 -2.56 6.80 28.61
N ILE A 283 -1.66 6.41 29.52
CA ILE A 283 -1.37 7.15 30.73
C ILE A 283 -0.11 7.97 30.49
N VAL A 284 -0.28 9.29 30.43
CA VAL A 284 0.82 10.25 30.25
C VAL A 284 1.26 10.76 31.61
N VAL A 285 2.56 10.74 31.87
CA VAL A 285 3.15 11.18 33.14
C VAL A 285 4.21 12.25 32.93
N GLU A 286 4.44 13.08 33.93
CA GLU A 286 5.62 13.94 33.96
C GLU A 286 6.79 13.17 34.60
N THR A 287 7.91 13.11 33.87
CA THR A 287 9.11 12.42 34.33
C THR A 287 10.35 13.06 33.72
N ASN A 288 11.47 12.98 34.44
CA ASN A 288 12.79 13.31 33.89
C ASN A 288 13.50 12.10 33.27
N ASN A 289 12.87 10.93 33.32
CA ASN A 289 13.37 9.71 32.71
C ASN A 289 13.33 9.87 31.18
N ARG A 290 14.40 9.49 30.49
CA ARG A 290 14.49 9.48 29.03
C ARG A 290 14.12 8.10 28.49
N ARG A 291 13.41 8.07 27.41
CA ARG A 291 12.98 6.83 26.76
C ARG A 291 14.18 6.01 26.27
N PRO A 292 14.24 4.71 26.56
CA PRO A 292 15.23 3.83 25.97
C PRO A 292 15.05 3.74 24.45
N GLN A 293 16.03 3.22 23.74
CA GLN A 293 15.99 3.06 22.28
C GLN A 293 16.27 1.60 21.92
N ILE A 294 15.59 1.11 20.86
CA ILE A 294 15.82 -0.24 20.35
C ILE A 294 16.30 -0.19 18.90
N GLU A 295 17.33 -0.98 18.60
CA GLU A 295 17.92 -1.13 17.27
C GLU A 295 17.60 -2.52 16.74
N VAL A 296 16.89 -2.58 15.59
CA VAL A 296 16.50 -3.81 14.87
C VAL A 296 16.45 -3.51 13.37
N PRO A 297 16.55 -4.53 12.48
CA PRO A 297 16.23 -4.36 11.07
C PRO A 297 14.73 -4.00 10.90
N GLU A 298 14.39 -3.27 9.84
CA GLU A 298 12.99 -2.91 9.55
C GLU A 298 12.23 -4.06 8.85
N GLU A 299 12.84 -4.64 7.83
CA GLU A 299 12.28 -5.76 7.06
C GLU A 299 13.38 -6.79 6.80
N VAL A 300 13.02 -8.05 6.91
CA VAL A 300 13.91 -9.19 6.65
C VAL A 300 13.17 -10.21 5.80
N CYS A 301 13.82 -10.68 4.74
CA CYS A 301 13.31 -11.77 3.92
C CYS A 301 14.20 -12.99 4.06
N ILE A 302 13.56 -14.17 4.05
CA ILE A 302 14.24 -15.43 4.12
C ILE A 302 13.54 -16.47 3.25
N GLU A 303 14.28 -17.37 2.65
CA GLU A 303 13.70 -18.54 1.96
C GLU A 303 13.30 -19.63 2.95
N ALA A 304 12.16 -20.24 2.73
CA ALA A 304 11.70 -21.35 3.54
C ALA A 304 12.72 -22.50 3.54
N GLY A 305 13.01 -23.05 4.73
CA GLY A 305 14.05 -24.05 4.96
C GLY A 305 15.36 -23.45 5.47
N GLU A 306 15.53 -22.14 5.41
CA GLU A 306 16.71 -21.46 5.94
C GLU A 306 16.50 -21.00 7.37
N ARG A 307 17.61 -20.76 8.07
CA ARG A 307 17.61 -20.27 9.45
C ARG A 307 17.82 -18.76 9.48
N LEU A 308 16.82 -18.04 9.98
CA LEU A 308 16.93 -16.60 10.24
C LEU A 308 17.59 -16.34 11.59
N GLN A 309 18.53 -15.42 11.62
CA GLN A 309 19.12 -14.91 12.85
C GLN A 309 19.52 -13.44 12.69
N PHE A 310 19.16 -12.62 13.68
CA PHE A 310 19.65 -11.23 13.82
C PHE A 310 19.69 -10.81 15.29
N ASP A 311 20.45 -9.77 15.56
CA ASP A 311 20.56 -9.21 16.90
C ASP A 311 19.63 -8.02 17.09
N VAL A 312 19.12 -7.90 18.33
CA VAL A 312 18.26 -6.83 18.82
C VAL A 312 19.01 -6.14 19.95
N ARG A 313 19.27 -4.85 19.78
CA ARG A 313 20.06 -4.10 20.75
C ARG A 313 19.20 -3.03 21.41
N GLY A 314 19.11 -3.05 22.73
CA GLY A 314 18.49 -2.00 23.55
C GLY A 314 19.55 -1.09 24.18
N ILE A 315 19.28 0.21 24.19
CA ILE A 315 20.17 1.25 24.74
C ILE A 315 19.32 2.21 25.55
N ASP A 316 19.77 2.54 26.75
CA ASP A 316 19.17 3.60 27.56
C ASP A 316 20.11 4.82 27.58
N PRO A 317 19.61 6.03 27.28
CA PRO A 317 20.42 7.24 27.32
C PRO A 317 20.73 7.71 28.75
N ASP A 318 20.06 7.15 29.78
CA ASP A 318 20.31 7.47 31.18
C ASP A 318 21.36 6.53 31.76
N ALA A 319 22.39 7.11 32.35
CA ALA A 319 23.51 6.34 32.87
C ALA A 319 23.08 5.39 34.01
N ASN A 320 23.62 4.15 33.97
CA ASN A 320 23.43 3.12 34.99
C ASN A 320 21.98 2.61 35.16
N GLN A 321 21.11 2.84 34.18
CA GLN A 321 19.80 2.20 34.20
C GLN A 321 19.85 0.76 33.69
N ASN A 322 19.02 -0.07 34.31
CA ASN A 322 18.78 -1.42 33.81
C ASN A 322 17.67 -1.38 32.76
N ILE A 323 17.81 -2.25 31.76
CA ILE A 323 16.81 -2.44 30.71
C ILE A 323 16.44 -3.91 30.57
N ARG A 324 15.28 -4.14 29.98
CA ARG A 324 14.77 -5.47 29.62
C ARG A 324 14.31 -5.48 28.19
N LEU A 325 14.69 -6.53 27.45
CA LEU A 325 14.19 -6.79 26.10
C LEU A 325 13.07 -7.82 26.16
N THR A 326 11.96 -7.54 25.50
CA THR A 326 10.83 -8.45 25.33
C THR A 326 10.38 -8.48 23.88
N THR A 327 9.62 -9.50 23.51
CA THR A 327 9.14 -9.65 22.15
C THR A 327 7.77 -10.31 22.11
N SER A 328 7.02 -10.03 21.05
CA SER A 328 5.72 -10.65 20.77
C SER A 328 5.54 -10.85 19.27
N GLY A 329 4.67 -11.77 18.91
CA GLY A 329 4.36 -12.09 17.51
C GLY A 329 3.90 -13.54 17.39
N GLY A 330 3.10 -13.85 16.37
CA GLY A 330 2.57 -15.19 16.14
C GLY A 330 3.65 -16.27 15.95
N VAL A 331 4.87 -15.87 15.58
CA VAL A 331 6.01 -16.76 15.38
C VAL A 331 6.46 -17.49 16.65
N TYR A 332 6.05 -17.04 17.83
CA TYR A 332 6.46 -17.63 19.12
C TYR A 332 5.49 -18.71 19.65
N ASN A 333 4.37 -18.95 19.00
CA ASN A 333 3.32 -19.88 19.46
C ASN A 333 2.88 -19.64 20.91
N ARG A 334 2.75 -18.38 21.29
CA ARG A 334 2.27 -17.94 22.61
C ARG A 334 1.31 -16.78 22.49
N ASP A 335 0.30 -16.76 23.38
CA ASP A 335 -0.65 -15.65 23.46
C ASP A 335 -0.07 -14.44 24.23
N GLN A 336 -0.86 -13.36 24.34
CA GLN A 336 -0.50 -12.15 25.08
C GLN A 336 -0.23 -12.36 26.57
N ASN A 337 -0.58 -13.52 27.10
CA ASN A 337 -0.37 -13.92 28.48
C ASN A 337 0.79 -14.92 28.64
N ASN A 338 1.60 -15.07 27.59
CA ASN A 338 2.69 -16.02 27.49
C ASN A 338 2.26 -17.49 27.68
N GLN A 339 0.97 -17.81 27.36
CA GLN A 339 0.48 -19.18 27.36
C GLN A 339 0.69 -19.83 25.99
N PRO A 340 0.96 -21.14 25.95
CA PRO A 340 1.10 -21.88 24.70
C PRO A 340 -0.11 -21.66 23.78
N ALA A 341 0.15 -21.32 22.52
CA ALA A 341 -0.84 -21.16 21.47
C ALA A 341 -0.26 -21.71 20.17
N ASN A 342 -1.05 -22.49 19.44
CA ASN A 342 -0.61 -23.08 18.17
C ASN A 342 -0.98 -22.13 17.02
N PHE A 343 -0.20 -21.08 16.83
CA PHE A 343 -0.40 -20.13 15.73
C PHE A 343 0.32 -20.54 14.46
N ILE A 344 1.53 -21.11 14.60
CA ILE A 344 2.33 -21.62 13.48
C ILE A 344 2.83 -23.05 13.81
N ALA A 345 3.01 -23.87 12.79
CA ALA A 345 3.56 -25.21 12.92
C ALA A 345 4.68 -25.40 11.86
N PRO A 346 5.69 -26.28 12.13
CA PRO A 346 5.93 -26.99 13.38
C PRO A 346 6.91 -26.29 14.34
N GLU A 347 7.68 -25.25 13.92
CA GLU A 347 8.77 -24.71 14.73
C GLU A 347 8.58 -23.22 15.04
N ALA A 348 8.50 -22.91 16.33
CA ALA A 348 8.43 -21.54 16.81
C ALA A 348 9.80 -20.83 16.80
N ALA A 349 9.78 -19.51 16.66
CA ALA A 349 10.95 -18.69 16.87
C ALA A 349 11.38 -18.64 18.34
N VAL A 350 12.63 -18.30 18.58
CA VAL A 350 13.21 -18.14 19.92
C VAL A 350 13.92 -16.78 19.99
N PHE A 351 13.72 -16.05 21.07
CA PHE A 351 14.46 -14.83 21.39
C PHE A 351 15.36 -15.07 22.61
N MET A 352 16.66 -15.19 22.38
CA MET A 352 17.63 -15.41 23.45
C MET A 352 17.94 -14.08 24.17
N GLY A 353 17.91 -14.10 25.48
CA GLY A 353 18.07 -12.89 26.31
C GLY A 353 16.74 -12.20 26.66
N GLU A 354 15.61 -12.79 26.28
CA GLU A 354 14.28 -12.28 26.60
C GLU A 354 14.01 -12.28 28.11
N ASN A 355 13.22 -11.29 28.55
CA ASN A 355 12.74 -11.14 29.95
C ASN A 355 13.82 -11.05 31.03
N THR A 356 15.10 -10.92 30.67
CA THR A 356 16.17 -10.71 31.63
C THR A 356 16.45 -9.22 31.80
N THR A 357 16.44 -8.71 33.03
CA THR A 357 16.79 -7.32 33.36
C THR A 357 18.30 -7.22 33.63
N GLY A 358 18.92 -6.16 33.14
CA GLY A 358 20.35 -5.91 33.37
C GLY A 358 20.80 -4.56 32.79
N PRO A 359 22.08 -4.20 33.01
CA PRO A 359 22.57 -2.87 32.62
C PRO A 359 22.48 -2.62 31.12
N SER A 360 22.24 -1.34 30.77
CA SER A 360 22.31 -0.85 29.39
C SER A 360 23.79 -0.72 28.93
N PRO A 361 24.13 -1.00 27.64
CA PRO A 361 23.30 -1.59 26.61
C PRO A 361 23.12 -3.10 26.74
N ARG A 362 22.04 -3.65 26.20
CA ARG A 362 21.79 -5.09 26.13
C ARG A 362 21.52 -5.54 24.71
N THR A 363 21.97 -6.77 24.40
CA THR A 363 21.69 -7.42 23.11
C THR A 363 21.01 -8.76 23.36
N GLY A 364 19.92 -9.00 22.64
CA GLY A 364 19.27 -10.30 22.49
C GLY A 364 19.43 -10.79 21.06
N THR A 365 19.29 -12.10 20.83
CA THR A 365 19.38 -12.68 19.49
C THR A 365 18.09 -13.39 19.12
N PHE A 366 17.44 -12.93 18.05
CA PHE A 366 16.30 -13.60 17.44
C PHE A 366 16.78 -14.76 16.58
N ARG A 367 16.11 -15.91 16.67
CA ARG A 367 16.38 -17.09 15.84
C ARG A 367 15.09 -17.78 15.45
N TRP A 368 14.98 -18.14 14.18
CA TRP A 368 13.84 -18.88 13.66
C TRP A 368 14.25 -19.85 12.56
N GLN A 369 13.97 -21.13 12.73
CA GLN A 369 14.11 -22.14 11.68
C GLN A 369 12.82 -22.12 10.86
N THR A 370 12.90 -21.65 9.61
CA THR A 370 11.74 -21.60 8.75
C THR A 370 11.53 -22.90 7.98
N ASN A 371 10.33 -23.10 7.47
CA ASN A 371 9.98 -24.21 6.59
C ASN A 371 8.82 -23.81 5.65
N CYS A 372 8.40 -24.70 4.77
CA CYS A 372 7.36 -24.41 3.76
C CYS A 372 6.00 -24.05 4.36
N ASN A 373 5.64 -24.52 5.54
CA ASN A 373 4.37 -24.16 6.19
C ASN A 373 4.35 -22.71 6.67
N HIS A 374 5.51 -22.05 6.71
CA HIS A 374 5.63 -20.64 7.06
C HIS A 374 5.51 -19.70 5.85
N VAL A 375 5.46 -20.26 4.63
CA VAL A 375 5.30 -19.46 3.40
C VAL A 375 3.87 -18.93 3.32
N ARG A 376 3.72 -17.62 3.30
CA ARG A 376 2.43 -16.93 3.17
C ARG A 376 2.61 -15.54 2.55
N GLU A 377 1.51 -14.98 2.01
CA GLU A 377 1.54 -13.65 1.38
C GLU A 377 1.85 -12.54 2.40
N GLN A 378 1.22 -12.62 3.57
CA GLN A 378 1.44 -11.65 4.63
C GLN A 378 2.77 -11.88 5.34
N ALA A 379 3.52 -10.80 5.60
CA ALA A 379 4.69 -10.85 6.47
C ALA A 379 4.32 -11.22 7.91
N TYR A 380 5.25 -11.83 8.63
CA TYR A 380 5.17 -11.99 10.07
C TYR A 380 5.69 -10.71 10.73
N ASP A 381 4.82 -9.98 11.36
CA ASP A 381 5.20 -8.80 12.14
C ASP A 381 5.61 -9.26 13.55
N VAL A 382 6.88 -9.03 13.89
CA VAL A 382 7.46 -9.37 15.19
C VAL A 382 7.81 -8.07 15.89
N VAL A 383 7.18 -7.86 17.03
CA VAL A 383 7.34 -6.64 17.82
C VAL A 383 8.42 -6.85 18.86
N PHE A 384 9.44 -6.02 18.87
CA PHE A 384 10.48 -5.97 19.89
C PHE A 384 10.30 -4.72 20.73
N LYS A 385 10.42 -4.89 22.04
CA LYS A 385 10.23 -3.85 23.04
C LYS A 385 11.44 -3.80 23.95
N VAL A 386 11.94 -2.61 24.24
CA VAL A 386 12.88 -2.33 25.31
C VAL A 386 12.16 -1.54 26.39
N GLU A 387 12.34 -1.95 27.64
CA GLU A 387 11.80 -1.30 28.84
C GLU A 387 12.94 -0.89 29.75
N ASP A 388 12.88 0.29 30.32
CA ASP A 388 13.81 0.76 31.34
C ASP A 388 13.31 0.45 32.78
N PHE A 389 14.22 0.55 33.75
CA PHE A 389 13.92 0.39 35.17
C PHE A 389 14.57 1.52 35.96
N PRO A 390 13.98 2.72 35.95
CA PRO A 390 14.59 3.94 36.51
C PRO A 390 14.59 4.02 38.05
N GLY A 391 14.15 2.98 38.74
CA GLY A 391 14.06 2.96 40.21
C GLY A 391 12.70 3.38 40.72
N ARG A 392 12.61 3.58 42.05
CA ARG A 392 11.31 3.71 42.74
C ARG A 392 10.53 4.99 42.47
N PHE A 393 11.17 6.05 41.99
CA PHE A 393 10.56 7.40 41.88
C PHE A 393 10.31 7.86 40.45
N ASN A 394 10.76 7.10 39.46
CA ASN A 394 10.58 7.45 38.03
C ASN A 394 9.68 6.43 37.35
N THR A 395 8.94 6.90 36.37
CA THR A 395 8.08 6.06 35.54
C THR A 395 8.89 5.27 34.53
N GLN A 396 8.59 4.00 34.43
CA GLN A 396 9.12 3.12 33.40
C GLN A 396 8.65 3.58 32.02
N LEU A 397 9.58 3.72 31.09
CA LEU A 397 9.33 4.06 29.69
C LEU A 397 9.73 2.91 28.77
N VAL A 398 9.22 2.95 27.56
CA VAL A 398 9.44 1.89 26.57
C VAL A 398 9.74 2.47 25.20
N ASP A 399 10.47 1.69 24.38
CA ASP A 399 10.54 1.86 22.94
C ASP A 399 10.19 0.55 22.25
N ILE A 400 9.50 0.68 21.13
CA ILE A 400 8.95 -0.44 20.36
C ILE A 400 9.34 -0.29 18.91
N LYS A 401 9.79 -1.40 18.30
CA LYS A 401 9.96 -1.50 16.85
C LYS A 401 9.43 -2.83 16.33
N THR A 402 8.78 -2.77 15.18
CA THR A 402 8.25 -3.92 14.48
C THR A 402 9.20 -4.33 13.37
N VAL A 403 9.62 -5.59 13.37
CA VAL A 403 10.39 -6.23 12.30
C VAL A 403 9.45 -7.05 11.44
N ARG A 404 9.40 -6.76 10.15
CA ARG A 404 8.60 -7.49 9.18
C ARG A 404 9.40 -8.63 8.59
N ILE A 405 9.01 -9.88 8.82
CA ILE A 405 9.70 -11.06 8.31
C ILE A 405 8.87 -11.69 7.21
N ARG A 406 9.42 -11.73 5.99
CA ARG A 406 8.80 -12.40 4.86
C ARG A 406 9.47 -13.75 4.62
N VAL A 407 8.69 -14.82 4.69
CA VAL A 407 9.16 -16.16 4.35
C VAL A 407 8.71 -16.47 2.92
N LEU A 408 9.68 -16.52 2.02
CA LEU A 408 9.45 -16.72 0.59
C LEU A 408 9.60 -18.21 0.22
N PRO A 409 8.94 -18.68 -0.86
CA PRO A 409 9.24 -19.97 -1.45
C PRO A 409 10.74 -20.06 -1.82
N PRO A 410 11.41 -21.20 -1.61
CA PRO A 410 12.82 -21.35 -1.99
C PRO A 410 13.03 -21.11 -3.48
N ARG A 411 14.15 -20.51 -3.84
CA ARG A 411 14.54 -20.35 -5.26
C ARG A 411 14.95 -21.69 -5.86
N VAL A 412 14.75 -21.83 -7.17
CA VAL A 412 15.33 -22.94 -7.93
C VAL A 412 16.85 -22.79 -7.95
N ARG A 413 17.56 -23.86 -7.61
CA ARG A 413 19.03 -23.87 -7.43
C ARG A 413 19.73 -24.59 -8.58
N ALA A 414 21.01 -24.21 -8.81
CA ALA A 414 21.91 -24.85 -9.76
C ALA A 414 21.40 -24.86 -11.22
N LEU A 415 20.71 -23.77 -11.65
CA LEU A 415 20.36 -23.61 -13.06
C LEU A 415 21.65 -23.45 -13.87
N ALA A 416 21.82 -24.30 -14.86
CA ALA A 416 22.92 -24.28 -15.83
C ALA A 416 22.41 -24.73 -17.19
N GLY A 417 23.16 -24.41 -18.24
CA GLY A 417 22.81 -24.81 -19.59
C GLY A 417 24.03 -25.00 -20.46
N VAL A 418 23.81 -25.69 -21.57
CA VAL A 418 24.82 -25.89 -22.63
C VAL A 418 24.16 -25.71 -23.98
N SER A 419 24.90 -25.18 -24.94
CA SER A 419 24.47 -25.17 -26.35
C SER A 419 24.55 -26.56 -26.92
N VAL A 420 23.50 -27.00 -27.62
CA VAL A 420 23.43 -28.28 -28.32
C VAL A 420 22.92 -28.05 -29.75
N ALA A 421 23.00 -29.06 -30.58
CA ALA A 421 22.60 -28.93 -31.98
C ALA A 421 21.15 -28.47 -32.17
N GLU A 422 20.24 -28.88 -31.30
CA GLU A 422 18.80 -28.62 -31.37
C GLU A 422 18.39 -27.33 -30.59
N GLY A 423 19.32 -26.59 -29.95
CA GLY A 423 18.99 -25.41 -29.13
C GLY A 423 19.85 -25.27 -27.90
N ILE A 424 19.27 -24.84 -26.79
CA ILE A 424 19.95 -24.73 -25.49
C ILE A 424 19.33 -25.71 -24.51
N ALA A 425 20.13 -26.67 -24.07
CA ALA A 425 19.73 -27.62 -23.07
C ALA A 425 20.00 -27.09 -21.66
N LEU A 426 18.95 -26.94 -20.89
CA LEU A 426 18.96 -26.44 -19.52
C LEU A 426 18.79 -27.59 -18.52
N ARG A 427 19.42 -27.44 -17.38
CA ARG A 427 19.28 -28.34 -16.24
C ARG A 427 19.33 -27.56 -14.93
N TRP A 428 18.63 -28.08 -13.92
CA TRP A 428 18.63 -27.50 -12.55
C TRP A 428 18.41 -28.60 -11.51
N ARG A 429 18.63 -28.23 -10.24
CA ARG A 429 18.38 -29.15 -9.14
C ARG A 429 16.87 -29.31 -8.94
N ARG A 430 16.41 -30.54 -8.71
CA ARG A 430 15.00 -30.83 -8.41
C ARG A 430 14.50 -29.96 -7.28
N TYR A 431 13.30 -29.42 -7.45
CA TYR A 431 12.65 -28.58 -6.46
C TYR A 431 12.00 -29.46 -5.39
N GLU A 432 12.71 -29.69 -4.27
CA GLU A 432 12.32 -30.65 -3.22
C GLU A 432 11.90 -29.97 -1.90
N ASN A 433 12.05 -28.69 -1.77
CA ASN A 433 11.98 -28.01 -0.47
C ASN A 433 10.56 -27.79 0.04
N CYS A 434 9.53 -27.83 -0.83
CA CYS A 434 8.13 -27.64 -0.45
C CYS A 434 7.24 -28.72 -1.07
N SER A 435 6.40 -29.34 -0.26
CA SER A 435 5.36 -30.29 -0.71
C SER A 435 4.11 -29.50 -1.13
N GLY A 436 3.56 -29.78 -2.30
CA GLY A 436 2.36 -29.17 -2.84
C GLY A 436 2.45 -28.99 -4.35
N PRO A 437 1.38 -28.51 -5.00
CA PRO A 437 1.43 -28.17 -6.42
C PRO A 437 2.42 -27.03 -6.67
N VAL A 438 3.47 -27.35 -7.44
CA VAL A 438 4.50 -26.37 -7.81
C VAL A 438 4.59 -26.32 -9.32
N LYS A 439 4.59 -25.12 -9.86
CA LYS A 439 4.91 -24.84 -11.26
C LYS A 439 6.27 -24.15 -11.31
N LEU A 440 7.08 -24.47 -12.29
CA LEU A 440 8.34 -23.79 -12.58
C LEU A 440 8.14 -22.97 -13.85
N ILE A 441 8.29 -21.66 -13.76
CA ILE A 441 8.19 -20.75 -14.89
C ILE A 441 9.61 -20.42 -15.34
N LEU A 442 9.97 -20.89 -16.52
CA LEU A 442 11.26 -20.63 -17.15
C LEU A 442 11.19 -19.33 -17.94
N TYR A 443 12.10 -18.43 -17.68
CA TYR A 443 12.21 -17.13 -18.34
C TYR A 443 13.51 -17.04 -19.13
N ARG A 444 13.45 -16.33 -20.26
CA ARG A 444 14.59 -16.05 -21.15
C ARG A 444 14.67 -14.57 -21.44
N LYS A 445 15.88 -14.10 -21.65
CA LYS A 445 16.22 -12.76 -22.13
C LYS A 445 17.39 -12.86 -23.10
N ASP A 446 17.42 -11.97 -24.10
CA ASP A 446 18.56 -11.82 -25.02
C ASP A 446 19.72 -11.16 -24.28
N GLY A 447 20.93 -11.73 -24.39
CA GLY A 447 22.14 -11.28 -23.71
C GLY A 447 22.15 -11.65 -22.20
N CYS A 448 23.31 -11.50 -21.59
CA CYS A 448 23.49 -11.69 -20.15
C CYS A 448 23.05 -10.46 -19.38
N SER A 449 22.40 -10.64 -18.25
CA SER A 449 21.91 -9.50 -17.47
C SER A 449 22.82 -9.13 -16.29
N GLY A 450 23.53 -10.13 -15.70
CA GLY A 450 24.34 -9.95 -14.49
C GLY A 450 23.59 -9.43 -13.27
N LEU A 451 22.24 -9.32 -13.38
CA LEU A 451 21.38 -8.81 -12.33
C LEU A 451 21.29 -9.83 -11.19
N ASN A 452 21.50 -9.36 -9.96
CA ASN A 452 21.31 -10.19 -8.78
C ASN A 452 19.97 -9.85 -8.13
N PRO A 453 19.10 -10.85 -7.89
CA PRO A 453 17.87 -10.63 -7.15
C PRO A 453 18.20 -10.29 -5.71
N GLY A 454 17.57 -9.23 -5.18
CA GLY A 454 17.62 -8.94 -3.75
C GLY A 454 17.00 -10.06 -2.93
N GLU A 455 17.29 -10.09 -1.64
CA GLU A 455 16.76 -11.11 -0.72
C GLU A 455 15.23 -11.12 -0.67
N CYS A 456 14.59 -9.96 -0.78
CA CYS A 456 13.13 -9.81 -0.77
C CYS A 456 12.46 -9.92 -2.15
N SER A 457 13.18 -10.36 -3.18
CA SER A 457 12.60 -10.50 -4.53
C SER A 457 11.62 -11.67 -4.60
N SER A 458 10.42 -11.42 -5.11
CA SER A 458 9.40 -12.42 -5.42
C SER A 458 8.98 -12.27 -6.87
N GLY A 459 8.92 -13.37 -7.61
CA GLY A 459 8.63 -13.38 -9.03
C GLY A 459 9.75 -12.80 -9.92
N MET A 460 9.48 -12.70 -11.22
CA MET A 460 10.40 -12.07 -12.18
C MET A 460 10.07 -10.58 -12.33
N PRO A 461 10.96 -9.65 -11.94
CA PRO A 461 10.70 -8.23 -12.10
C PRO A 461 10.55 -7.85 -13.58
N ALA A 462 9.45 -7.18 -13.93
CA ALA A 462 9.17 -6.76 -15.31
C ALA A 462 10.28 -5.84 -15.88
N SER A 463 10.90 -5.02 -15.03
CA SER A 463 12.00 -4.13 -15.42
C SER A 463 13.26 -4.88 -15.87
N TRP A 464 13.39 -6.17 -15.60
CA TRP A 464 14.53 -6.97 -16.03
C TRP A 464 14.45 -7.43 -17.48
N GLY A 465 13.29 -7.32 -18.12
CA GLY A 465 13.09 -7.61 -19.55
C GLY A 465 13.15 -9.09 -19.89
N TYR A 466 12.86 -9.99 -18.95
CA TYR A 466 12.73 -11.42 -19.21
C TYR A 466 11.31 -11.76 -19.68
N SER A 467 11.21 -12.69 -20.63
CA SER A 467 9.94 -13.23 -21.10
C SER A 467 9.80 -14.72 -20.73
N PRO A 468 8.61 -15.19 -20.33
CA PRO A 468 8.39 -16.59 -20.05
C PRO A 468 8.47 -17.42 -21.35
N VAL A 469 9.20 -18.55 -21.33
CA VAL A 469 9.35 -19.48 -22.45
C VAL A 469 8.73 -20.83 -22.21
N ALA A 470 8.58 -21.25 -20.96
CA ALA A 470 7.92 -22.49 -20.61
C ALA A 470 7.35 -22.45 -19.18
N THR A 471 6.25 -23.19 -18.97
CA THR A 471 5.73 -23.53 -17.64
C THR A 471 5.86 -25.04 -17.47
N LEU A 472 6.58 -25.44 -16.44
CA LEU A 472 7.02 -26.81 -16.19
C LEU A 472 6.47 -27.31 -14.86
N SER A 473 6.48 -28.64 -14.66
CA SER A 473 6.14 -29.21 -13.36
C SER A 473 7.26 -28.96 -12.34
N GLY A 474 6.92 -28.87 -11.06
CA GLY A 474 7.92 -28.80 -9.97
C GLY A 474 8.86 -30.03 -9.92
N SER A 475 8.50 -31.14 -10.54
CA SER A 475 9.33 -32.34 -10.66
C SER A 475 10.36 -32.31 -11.79
N ASP A 476 10.20 -31.38 -12.75
CA ASP A 476 11.10 -31.31 -13.90
C ASP A 476 12.46 -30.73 -13.49
N THR A 477 13.51 -31.24 -14.11
CA THR A 477 14.90 -30.87 -13.84
C THR A 477 15.66 -30.46 -15.10
N THR A 478 15.04 -30.58 -16.26
CA THR A 478 15.65 -30.27 -17.56
C THR A 478 14.63 -29.67 -18.50
N TYR A 479 15.13 -28.86 -19.42
CA TYR A 479 14.34 -28.30 -20.52
C TYR A 479 15.24 -28.04 -21.73
N LEU A 480 14.75 -28.35 -22.93
CA LEU A 480 15.44 -28.01 -24.17
C LEU A 480 14.72 -26.86 -24.88
N ASP A 481 15.36 -25.69 -24.88
CA ASP A 481 14.87 -24.52 -25.62
C ASP A 481 15.26 -24.62 -27.10
N ARG A 482 14.33 -25.15 -27.90
CA ARG A 482 14.48 -25.28 -29.36
C ARG A 482 14.23 -23.96 -30.09
N THR A 483 13.76 -22.92 -29.40
CA THR A 483 13.48 -21.61 -29.98
C THR A 483 14.68 -20.64 -29.87
N ALA A 484 15.74 -21.08 -29.21
CA ALA A 484 16.99 -20.33 -29.11
C ALA A 484 17.68 -20.26 -30.48
N ILE A 485 17.96 -19.02 -30.95
CA ILE A 485 18.62 -18.79 -32.21
C ILE A 485 20.11 -19.00 -32.01
N ARG A 486 20.74 -19.77 -32.95
CA ARG A 486 22.17 -19.99 -32.91
C ARG A 486 22.95 -18.69 -33.13
N GLY A 487 24.04 -18.53 -32.40
CA GLY A 487 24.90 -17.35 -32.44
C GLY A 487 24.43 -16.21 -31.50
N LEU A 488 23.28 -16.34 -30.85
CA LEU A 488 22.84 -15.42 -29.81
C LEU A 488 23.21 -15.96 -28.42
N THR A 489 23.49 -15.03 -27.52
CA THR A 489 23.64 -15.33 -26.08
C THR A 489 22.31 -15.10 -25.41
N TYR A 490 21.91 -16.06 -24.58
CA TYR A 490 20.66 -16.00 -23.82
C TYR A 490 20.92 -16.15 -22.32
N SER A 491 20.19 -15.35 -21.58
CA SER A 491 20.08 -15.48 -20.13
C SER A 491 18.79 -16.19 -19.74
N TYR A 492 18.90 -17.20 -18.88
CA TYR A 492 17.77 -17.95 -18.35
C TYR A 492 17.67 -17.83 -16.86
N ARG A 493 16.44 -17.78 -16.37
CA ARG A 493 16.09 -17.84 -14.95
C ARG A 493 14.81 -18.66 -14.75
N ILE A 494 14.66 -19.26 -13.58
CA ILE A 494 13.47 -19.99 -13.20
C ILE A 494 12.87 -19.37 -11.95
N VAL A 495 11.56 -19.22 -11.93
CA VAL A 495 10.76 -18.85 -10.76
C VAL A 495 9.85 -20.02 -10.42
N ALA A 496 9.85 -20.45 -9.16
CA ALA A 496 8.90 -21.44 -8.67
C ALA A 496 7.62 -20.74 -8.20
N GLU A 497 6.47 -21.25 -8.62
CA GLU A 497 5.14 -20.80 -8.19
C GLU A 497 4.51 -21.91 -7.34
N LEU A 498 4.20 -21.56 -6.10
CA LEU A 498 3.67 -22.46 -5.07
C LEU A 498 2.22 -22.14 -4.79
N GLU A 499 1.35 -23.11 -4.83
CA GLU A 499 -0.03 -22.97 -4.37
C GLU A 499 -0.06 -23.17 -2.84
N VAL A 500 -0.19 -22.06 -2.09
CA VAL A 500 -0.18 -22.07 -0.61
C VAL A 500 -1.59 -22.24 -0.03
N SER A 501 -2.62 -21.91 -0.80
CA SER A 501 -4.02 -22.18 -0.49
C SER A 501 -4.83 -22.24 -1.78
N SER A 502 -6.09 -22.66 -1.70
CA SER A 502 -7.01 -22.65 -2.85
C SER A 502 -7.23 -21.24 -3.45
N PHE A 503 -6.79 -20.20 -2.79
CA PHE A 503 -7.00 -18.79 -3.17
C PHE A 503 -5.70 -18.01 -3.39
N ALA A 504 -4.52 -18.58 -3.08
CA ALA A 504 -3.25 -17.89 -3.12
C ALA A 504 -2.13 -18.72 -3.72
N THR A 505 -1.45 -18.17 -4.71
CA THR A 505 -0.18 -18.66 -5.22
C THR A 505 0.93 -17.68 -4.90
N LEU A 506 2.09 -18.18 -4.47
CA LEU A 506 3.25 -17.36 -4.17
C LEU A 506 4.43 -17.76 -5.05
N GLN A 507 5.20 -16.77 -5.46
CA GLN A 507 6.36 -16.98 -6.30
C GLN A 507 7.67 -16.85 -5.51
N SER A 508 8.62 -17.75 -5.78
CA SER A 508 9.99 -17.60 -5.31
C SER A 508 10.68 -16.39 -5.93
N GLY A 509 11.79 -15.96 -5.38
CA GLY A 509 12.72 -15.13 -6.13
C GLY A 509 13.24 -15.85 -7.37
N PRO A 510 13.75 -15.11 -8.39
CA PRO A 510 14.37 -15.72 -9.55
C PRO A 510 15.61 -16.54 -9.15
N SER A 511 15.87 -17.63 -9.84
CA SER A 511 17.12 -18.40 -9.70
C SER A 511 18.34 -17.53 -10.03
N THR A 512 19.52 -18.02 -9.72
CA THR A 512 20.76 -17.49 -10.33
C THR A 512 20.64 -17.51 -11.84
N GLU A 513 21.29 -16.57 -12.49
CA GLU A 513 21.31 -16.47 -13.94
C GLU A 513 22.13 -17.59 -14.55
N ALA A 514 21.60 -18.27 -15.56
CA ALA A 514 22.37 -19.10 -16.47
C ALA A 514 22.52 -18.36 -17.79
N CYS A 515 23.71 -17.86 -18.05
CA CYS A 515 24.03 -17.18 -19.29
C CYS A 515 24.74 -18.12 -20.24
N ILE A 516 24.14 -18.41 -21.40
CA ILE A 516 24.62 -19.41 -22.34
C ILE A 516 24.74 -18.75 -23.71
N GLY A 517 25.97 -18.70 -24.23
CA GLY A 517 26.24 -18.37 -25.62
C GLY A 517 25.96 -19.62 -26.49
N SER A 518 25.14 -19.44 -27.50
CA SER A 518 25.01 -20.46 -28.54
C SER A 518 26.21 -20.37 -29.45
N GLU A 519 26.86 -21.51 -29.77
CA GLU A 519 27.99 -21.52 -30.71
C GLU A 519 27.52 -21.10 -32.10
N LEU A 520 28.27 -20.20 -32.72
CA LEU A 520 28.05 -19.82 -34.12
C LEU A 520 28.50 -20.94 -35.02
N PRO A 521 27.70 -21.31 -35.99
CA PRO A 521 28.21 -22.25 -37.03
C PRO A 521 29.33 -21.56 -37.81
N GLU A 522 30.52 -22.11 -37.78
CA GLU A 522 31.70 -21.62 -38.49
C GLU A 522 31.48 -21.44 -40.03
N ARG A 523 30.43 -22.07 -40.54
CA ARG A 523 30.03 -22.11 -41.94
C ARG A 523 29.12 -20.94 -42.38
N LEU A 524 28.72 -20.02 -41.50
CA LEU A 524 27.84 -18.90 -41.81
C LEU A 524 28.56 -17.56 -41.62
N PRO A 525 28.14 -16.51 -42.36
CA PRO A 525 28.67 -15.17 -42.15
C PRO A 525 28.23 -14.64 -40.78
N ILE A 526 28.96 -13.67 -40.24
CA ILE A 526 28.71 -13.09 -38.93
C ILE A 526 28.75 -11.57 -39.04
N ILE A 527 27.66 -10.87 -38.65
CA ILE A 527 27.65 -9.41 -38.65
C ILE A 527 28.67 -8.88 -37.61
N THR A 528 29.54 -7.97 -38.04
CA THR A 528 30.58 -7.38 -37.22
C THR A 528 30.44 -5.87 -37.00
N LYS A 529 29.59 -5.22 -37.79
CA LYS A 529 29.34 -3.78 -37.67
C LYS A 529 27.97 -3.38 -38.16
N VAL A 530 27.28 -2.52 -37.39
CA VAL A 530 26.09 -1.78 -37.81
C VAL A 530 26.21 -0.36 -37.27
N SER A 531 26.93 0.49 -37.99
CA SER A 531 27.32 1.82 -37.50
C SER A 531 26.67 2.92 -38.34
N VAL A 532 26.18 3.96 -37.67
CA VAL A 532 25.64 5.14 -38.34
C VAL A 532 26.81 6.00 -38.85
N ASN A 533 26.94 6.12 -40.18
CA ASN A 533 27.92 6.94 -40.79
C ASN A 533 27.46 8.39 -41.03
N ARG A 534 26.13 8.55 -41.29
CA ARG A 534 25.51 9.85 -41.48
C ARG A 534 24.17 9.92 -40.77
N THR A 535 23.99 10.95 -39.96
CA THR A 535 22.73 11.28 -39.31
C THR A 535 21.93 12.22 -40.17
N ASP A 536 20.75 11.83 -40.60
CA ASP A 536 19.85 12.66 -41.41
C ASP A 536 18.41 12.10 -41.35
N THR A 537 17.41 12.94 -41.63
CA THR A 537 15.99 12.54 -41.66
C THR A 537 15.59 11.77 -42.93
N GLN A 538 16.35 11.93 -44.04
CA GLN A 538 16.05 11.33 -45.32
C GLN A 538 17.29 10.75 -46.05
N ALA A 539 18.46 11.33 -45.84
CA ALA A 539 19.70 10.95 -46.49
C ALA A 539 20.71 10.29 -45.57
N GLY A 540 20.24 9.69 -44.48
CA GLY A 540 21.08 8.98 -43.51
C GLY A 540 21.73 7.73 -44.09
N GLU A 541 22.87 7.34 -43.55
CA GLU A 541 23.63 6.18 -44.00
C GLU A 541 24.05 5.30 -42.81
N ILE A 542 23.93 3.96 -43.00
CA ILE A 542 24.37 2.94 -42.07
C ILE A 542 25.31 2.00 -42.80
N GLU A 543 26.48 1.77 -42.19
CA GLU A 543 27.44 0.77 -42.65
C GLU A 543 27.18 -0.55 -41.96
N VAL A 544 26.90 -1.58 -42.74
CA VAL A 544 26.74 -2.97 -42.31
C VAL A 544 27.96 -3.75 -42.80
N ARG A 545 28.70 -4.37 -41.85
CA ARG A 545 29.80 -5.29 -42.18
C ARG A 545 29.55 -6.65 -41.56
N TRP A 546 30.05 -7.68 -42.25
CA TRP A 546 30.06 -9.04 -41.75
C TRP A 546 31.38 -9.74 -42.11
N ALA A 547 31.73 -10.72 -41.30
CA ALA A 547 32.81 -11.64 -41.62
C ALA A 547 32.28 -12.72 -42.57
N ARG A 548 33.10 -13.08 -43.56
CA ARG A 548 32.81 -14.22 -44.43
C ARG A 548 32.76 -15.52 -43.64
N PRO A 549 32.09 -16.58 -44.16
CA PRO A 549 32.18 -17.90 -43.58
C PRO A 549 33.64 -18.37 -43.47
N VAL A 550 34.01 -18.86 -42.26
CA VAL A 550 35.29 -19.49 -42.01
C VAL A 550 35.07 -21.01 -42.19
N ASP A 551 36.03 -21.73 -42.75
CA ASP A 551 35.98 -23.18 -42.94
C ASP A 551 34.81 -23.74 -43.80
N LEU A 552 34.32 -22.94 -44.77
CA LEU A 552 33.33 -23.40 -45.71
C LEU A 552 33.93 -24.45 -46.65
N ASP A 553 33.41 -25.70 -46.62
CA ASP A 553 33.77 -26.73 -47.60
C ASP A 553 33.16 -26.39 -48.96
N ARG A 554 34.01 -25.90 -49.89
CA ARG A 554 33.60 -25.53 -51.23
C ARG A 554 33.28 -26.68 -52.14
N THR A 555 33.59 -27.94 -51.78
CA THR A 555 33.15 -29.11 -52.44
C THR A 555 31.75 -29.56 -52.04
N GLU A 556 31.40 -29.38 -50.80
CA GLU A 556 30.06 -29.61 -50.25
C GLU A 556 29.10 -28.47 -50.64
N TYR A 557 29.60 -27.23 -50.62
CA TYR A 557 28.83 -26.00 -50.90
C TYR A 557 29.47 -25.20 -52.03
N PRO A 558 29.32 -25.63 -53.29
CA PRO A 558 29.99 -24.99 -54.43
C PRO A 558 29.36 -23.62 -54.76
N GLY A 559 30.16 -22.72 -55.37
CA GLY A 559 29.67 -21.46 -55.91
C GLY A 559 28.78 -21.65 -57.16
N PRO A 560 28.17 -20.56 -57.66
CA PRO A 560 28.35 -19.17 -57.20
C PRO A 560 27.66 -18.84 -55.87
N TYR A 561 28.24 -17.88 -55.11
CA TYR A 561 27.76 -17.46 -53.83
C TYR A 561 27.09 -16.10 -53.87
N ALA A 562 26.13 -15.87 -52.97
CA ALA A 562 25.52 -14.56 -52.79
C ALA A 562 25.17 -14.28 -51.31
N TYR A 563 25.33 -13.01 -50.93
CA TYR A 563 24.76 -12.48 -49.71
C TYR A 563 23.48 -11.70 -50.01
N LYS A 564 22.40 -11.96 -49.30
CA LYS A 564 21.20 -11.13 -49.31
C LYS A 564 21.11 -10.37 -47.97
N VAL A 565 21.04 -9.04 -48.11
CA VAL A 565 20.93 -8.15 -46.96
C VAL A 565 19.47 -7.82 -46.70
N PHE A 566 19.02 -8.04 -45.49
CA PHE A 566 17.67 -7.74 -45.04
C PHE A 566 17.69 -6.66 -43.99
N ARG A 567 16.70 -5.78 -44.02
CA ARG A 567 16.51 -4.70 -43.04
C ARG A 567 15.14 -4.75 -42.40
N ALA A 568 15.07 -4.49 -41.07
CA ALA A 568 13.85 -4.19 -40.36
C ALA A 568 13.92 -2.77 -39.76
N THR A 569 12.76 -2.12 -39.60
CA THR A 569 12.64 -0.80 -38.98
C THR A 569 12.52 -0.98 -37.46
N GLY A 570 13.27 -0.19 -36.71
CA GLY A 570 13.38 -0.29 -35.24
C GLY A 570 14.57 -1.15 -34.79
N VAL A 571 15.13 -0.84 -33.60
CA VAL A 571 16.24 -1.62 -33.03
C VAL A 571 15.83 -3.05 -32.68
N ASP A 572 14.54 -3.27 -32.39
CA ASP A 572 13.93 -4.58 -32.07
C ASP A 572 13.01 -5.06 -33.22
N GLY A 573 13.13 -4.45 -34.40
CA GLY A 573 12.29 -4.79 -35.57
C GLY A 573 12.36 -6.28 -35.92
N THR A 574 11.22 -6.89 -36.20
CA THR A 574 11.09 -8.32 -36.53
C THR A 574 10.66 -8.56 -37.98
N THR A 575 10.12 -7.55 -38.66
CA THR A 575 9.67 -7.63 -40.07
C THR A 575 10.81 -7.20 -40.98
N PHE A 576 11.48 -8.19 -41.61
CA PHE A 576 12.63 -7.97 -42.44
C PHE A 576 12.25 -7.95 -43.93
N ALA A 577 12.72 -6.96 -44.69
CA ALA A 577 12.63 -6.86 -46.13
C ALA A 577 14.03 -6.96 -46.75
N GLU A 578 14.15 -7.69 -47.89
CA GLU A 578 15.38 -7.72 -48.71
C GLU A 578 15.64 -6.32 -49.29
N ILE A 579 16.86 -5.81 -49.09
CA ILE A 579 17.29 -4.50 -49.58
C ILE A 579 18.43 -4.59 -50.59
N ALA A 580 19.17 -5.69 -50.59
CA ALA A 580 20.27 -5.90 -51.55
C ALA A 580 20.58 -7.39 -51.69
N THR A 581 21.06 -7.75 -52.89
CA THR A 581 21.71 -9.04 -53.19
C THR A 581 23.13 -8.75 -53.71
N ILE A 582 24.13 -9.35 -53.11
CA ILE A 582 25.57 -9.16 -53.43
C ILE A 582 26.12 -10.51 -53.86
N ASN A 583 26.40 -10.67 -55.14
CA ASN A 583 27.08 -11.83 -55.68
C ASN A 583 28.57 -11.79 -55.35
N THR A 584 29.16 -12.88 -54.92
CA THR A 584 30.54 -12.87 -54.41
C THR A 584 31.29 -14.15 -54.77
N THR A 585 32.60 -14.03 -54.81
CA THR A 585 33.55 -15.18 -54.83
C THR A 585 34.03 -15.58 -53.46
N LEU A 586 33.53 -14.93 -52.38
CA LEU A 586 33.89 -15.04 -50.95
C LEU A 586 35.18 -14.30 -50.58
N ASP A 587 35.81 -13.55 -51.47
CA ASP A 587 37.10 -12.99 -51.14
C ASP A 587 37.03 -11.56 -50.58
N ASN A 588 36.04 -10.70 -51.01
CA ASN A 588 36.07 -9.28 -50.64
C ASN A 588 34.72 -8.61 -50.31
N ASP A 589 33.59 -9.24 -50.52
CA ASP A 589 32.30 -8.56 -50.47
C ASP A 589 31.56 -8.72 -49.15
N THR A 590 32.07 -8.03 -48.13
CA THR A 590 31.53 -8.13 -46.75
C THR A 590 31.07 -6.79 -46.15
N VAL A 591 30.79 -5.82 -47.08
CA VAL A 591 30.34 -4.46 -46.67
C VAL A 591 29.15 -4.04 -47.49
N TYR A 592 28.16 -3.47 -46.84
CA TYR A 592 27.03 -2.81 -47.46
C TYR A 592 26.77 -1.46 -46.82
N ILE A 593 26.62 -0.40 -47.63
CA ILE A 593 26.23 0.93 -47.15
C ILE A 593 24.75 1.14 -47.50
N ASP A 594 23.91 1.10 -46.48
CA ASP A 594 22.49 1.38 -46.60
C ASP A 594 22.26 2.89 -46.55
N ARG A 595 21.60 3.42 -47.56
CA ARG A 595 21.44 4.86 -47.81
C ARG A 595 20.00 5.29 -47.86
N ASN A 596 19.79 6.60 -47.82
CA ASN A 596 18.45 7.22 -47.85
C ASN A 596 17.57 6.78 -46.70
N LEU A 597 18.14 6.81 -45.51
CA LEU A 597 17.50 6.40 -44.25
C LEU A 597 17.16 7.61 -43.37
N ASN A 598 16.13 7.44 -42.53
CA ASN A 598 15.91 8.35 -41.41
C ASN A 598 16.70 7.87 -40.18
N THR A 599 18.02 8.11 -40.22
CA THR A 599 18.89 7.72 -39.11
C THR A 599 18.75 8.64 -37.89
N GLN A 600 18.18 9.86 -38.06
CA GLN A 600 17.91 10.75 -36.95
C GLN A 600 16.76 10.27 -36.07
N GLY A 601 15.68 9.79 -36.69
CA GLY A 601 14.46 9.41 -35.96
C GLY A 601 14.34 7.92 -35.67
N VAL A 602 15.01 7.05 -36.41
CA VAL A 602 14.76 5.61 -36.42
C VAL A 602 16.05 4.81 -36.31
N GLY A 603 16.06 3.77 -35.51
CA GLY A 603 17.07 2.71 -35.56
C GLY A 603 16.68 1.63 -36.55
N TYR A 604 17.62 0.90 -37.05
CA TYR A 604 17.42 -0.15 -38.05
C TYR A 604 18.13 -1.44 -37.63
N ARG A 605 17.56 -2.60 -37.96
CA ARG A 605 18.10 -3.92 -37.63
C ARG A 605 18.33 -4.70 -38.93
N TYR A 606 19.44 -5.40 -38.98
CA TYR A 606 19.90 -6.10 -40.19
C TYR A 606 20.16 -7.57 -39.90
N ARG A 607 19.96 -8.41 -40.95
CA ARG A 607 20.44 -9.79 -41.01
C ARG A 607 20.93 -10.09 -42.41
N ILE A 608 21.85 -11.04 -42.56
CA ILE A 608 22.45 -11.50 -43.81
C ILE A 608 22.08 -12.94 -44.02
N GLN A 609 21.51 -13.26 -45.17
CA GLN A 609 21.35 -14.63 -45.67
C GLN A 609 22.49 -14.97 -46.61
N PHE A 610 23.02 -16.20 -46.51
CA PHE A 610 24.09 -16.67 -47.33
C PHE A 610 23.61 -17.82 -48.25
N PHE A 611 23.88 -17.69 -49.54
CA PHE A 611 23.44 -18.60 -50.60
C PHE A 611 24.64 -19.21 -51.29
N PHE A 612 24.51 -20.47 -51.74
CA PHE A 612 25.44 -21.21 -52.58
C PHE A 612 24.69 -21.75 -53.82
N GLU A 613 25.44 -22.29 -54.85
CA GLU A 613 24.87 -22.71 -56.12
C GLU A 613 23.87 -21.67 -56.71
N GLY A 614 24.12 -20.41 -56.48
CA GLY A 614 23.36 -19.27 -56.98
C GLY A 614 22.12 -18.92 -56.18
N ASN A 615 21.33 -19.89 -55.67
CA ASN A 615 20.06 -19.61 -55.02
C ASN A 615 19.68 -20.57 -53.88
N ARG A 616 20.57 -21.47 -53.48
CA ARG A 616 20.33 -22.37 -52.33
C ARG A 616 20.74 -21.71 -51.02
N LEU A 617 19.80 -21.49 -50.11
CA LEU A 617 20.09 -20.90 -48.84
C LEU A 617 20.87 -21.89 -47.95
N LEU A 618 22.06 -21.46 -47.48
CA LEU A 618 22.82 -22.19 -46.48
C LEU A 618 22.36 -21.83 -45.07
N GLY A 619 22.10 -20.55 -44.81
CA GLY A 619 21.61 -20.04 -43.52
C GLY A 619 21.67 -18.52 -43.44
N GLU A 620 21.36 -18.02 -42.27
CA GLU A 620 21.32 -16.57 -41.98
C GLU A 620 22.06 -16.22 -40.72
N THR A 621 22.50 -14.94 -40.64
CA THR A 621 23.15 -14.40 -39.45
C THR A 621 22.11 -14.13 -38.35
N PRO A 622 22.50 -14.15 -37.08
CA PRO A 622 21.77 -13.46 -36.04
C PRO A 622 21.64 -11.97 -36.42
N PRO A 623 20.47 -11.36 -36.16
CA PRO A 623 20.27 -9.96 -36.52
C PRO A 623 21.00 -9.00 -35.56
N ALA A 624 21.49 -7.87 -36.09
CA ALA A 624 22.14 -6.81 -35.35
C ALA A 624 21.55 -5.44 -35.67
N SER A 625 21.34 -4.59 -34.68
CA SER A 625 20.81 -3.24 -34.87
C SER A 625 21.88 -2.17 -34.87
N SER A 626 21.55 -1.02 -35.46
CA SER A 626 22.28 0.22 -35.22
C SER A 626 22.14 0.69 -33.78
N VAL A 627 23.11 1.44 -33.28
CA VAL A 627 23.05 2.09 -31.94
C VAL A 627 22.04 3.23 -32.02
N ARG A 628 21.10 3.25 -31.10
CA ARG A 628 20.10 4.32 -30.92
C ARG A 628 20.40 5.15 -29.69
N LEU A 629 20.79 6.41 -29.88
CA LEU A 629 21.07 7.39 -28.82
C LEU A 629 19.89 8.34 -28.67
N THR A 630 19.50 8.60 -27.42
CA THR A 630 18.57 9.68 -27.05
C THR A 630 19.27 10.65 -26.12
N ALA A 631 19.01 11.94 -26.30
CA ALA A 631 19.52 13.02 -25.46
C ALA A 631 18.33 13.76 -24.85
N ALA A 632 18.21 13.74 -23.52
CA ALA A 632 17.15 14.39 -22.76
C ALA A 632 17.73 15.59 -22.00
N PRO A 633 17.14 16.80 -22.13
CA PRO A 633 17.60 17.98 -21.42
C PRO A 633 17.27 17.91 -19.95
N ASN A 634 18.15 18.48 -19.11
CA ASN A 634 17.95 18.72 -17.69
C ASN A 634 18.58 20.09 -17.33
N ASP A 635 18.41 20.55 -16.09
CA ASP A 635 19.01 21.81 -15.66
C ASP A 635 20.55 21.71 -15.72
N ARG A 636 21.17 22.50 -16.61
CA ARG A 636 22.62 22.50 -16.89
C ARG A 636 23.24 21.13 -17.10
N GLN A 637 22.44 20.18 -17.62
CA GLN A 637 22.86 18.82 -17.86
C GLN A 637 22.12 18.25 -19.07
N VAL A 638 22.71 17.21 -19.67
CA VAL A 638 22.06 16.40 -20.68
C VAL A 638 22.17 14.93 -20.29
N ARG A 639 21.04 14.27 -20.13
CA ARG A 639 21.00 12.83 -19.92
C ARG A 639 21.00 12.10 -21.25
N LEU A 640 22.01 11.29 -21.47
CA LEU A 640 22.18 10.44 -22.64
C LEU A 640 21.73 9.02 -22.30
N THR A 641 20.94 8.42 -23.18
CA THR A 641 20.53 7.00 -23.07
C THR A 641 20.69 6.35 -24.41
N TRP A 642 21.35 5.19 -24.49
CA TRP A 642 21.51 4.47 -25.75
C TRP A 642 21.27 2.98 -25.59
N LEU A 643 20.89 2.37 -26.70
CA LEU A 643 20.61 0.94 -26.77
C LEU A 643 21.05 0.41 -28.15
N ALA A 644 21.39 -0.87 -28.19
CA ALA A 644 21.67 -1.61 -29.39
C ALA A 644 21.31 -3.08 -29.17
N ASN A 645 20.56 -3.66 -30.09
CA ASN A 645 20.24 -5.09 -30.07
C ASN A 645 21.19 -5.84 -31.01
N VAL A 646 22.23 -6.42 -30.44
CA VAL A 646 23.38 -6.99 -31.19
C VAL A 646 23.67 -8.40 -30.69
N PRO A 647 24.19 -9.31 -31.55
CA PRO A 647 24.52 -10.67 -31.18
C PRO A 647 25.86 -10.84 -30.45
N TRP A 648 26.66 -9.81 -30.37
CA TRP A 648 27.90 -9.81 -29.60
C TRP A 648 27.70 -9.28 -28.19
N SER A 649 28.62 -9.60 -27.29
CA SER A 649 28.58 -9.10 -25.92
C SER A 649 29.21 -7.73 -25.79
N ASN A 650 28.54 -6.81 -25.09
CA ASN A 650 29.09 -5.54 -24.63
C ASN A 650 29.65 -5.63 -23.20
N GLU A 651 29.53 -6.77 -22.54
CA GLU A 651 29.94 -6.97 -21.15
C GLU A 651 31.45 -6.77 -20.98
N ASN A 652 31.84 -6.13 -19.86
CA ASN A 652 33.23 -5.81 -19.53
C ASN A 652 33.95 -4.88 -20.54
N GLN A 653 33.18 -4.18 -21.38
CA GLN A 653 33.66 -3.17 -22.31
C GLN A 653 33.47 -1.76 -21.76
N ARG A 654 34.07 -0.78 -22.44
CA ARG A 654 33.89 0.65 -22.13
C ARG A 654 33.32 1.35 -23.36
N HIS A 655 32.14 1.88 -23.28
CA HIS A 655 31.55 2.72 -24.32
C HIS A 655 32.10 4.13 -24.19
N ARG A 656 32.34 4.79 -25.33
CA ARG A 656 32.88 6.16 -25.38
C ARG A 656 31.79 7.14 -25.71
N VAL A 657 31.73 8.24 -24.96
CA VAL A 657 30.79 9.33 -25.19
C VAL A 657 31.54 10.55 -25.71
N PHE A 658 31.04 11.14 -26.81
CA PHE A 658 31.64 12.30 -27.45
C PHE A 658 30.65 13.45 -27.52
N ARG A 659 31.11 14.68 -27.25
CA ARG A 659 30.46 15.89 -27.76
C ARG A 659 30.92 16.15 -29.16
N VAL A 660 30.00 16.63 -30.02
CA VAL A 660 30.27 16.88 -31.44
C VAL A 660 29.69 18.22 -31.85
N ASN A 661 30.41 18.90 -32.77
CA ASN A 661 29.86 20.06 -33.44
C ASN A 661 29.06 19.56 -34.67
N PRO A 662 27.72 19.78 -34.73
CA PRO A 662 26.92 19.32 -35.88
C PRO A 662 27.38 19.85 -37.23
N ALA A 663 27.99 21.04 -37.27
CA ALA A 663 28.54 21.62 -38.49
C ALA A 663 29.88 20.98 -38.93
N GLN A 664 30.56 20.30 -38.03
CA GLN A 664 31.82 19.59 -38.23
C GLN A 664 31.81 18.23 -37.50
N PRO A 665 30.99 17.28 -37.95
CA PRO A 665 30.75 16.01 -37.24
C PRO A 665 32.01 15.13 -37.07
N GLN A 666 33.05 15.43 -37.82
CA GLN A 666 34.36 14.72 -37.75
C GLN A 666 35.17 15.17 -36.52
N VAL A 667 34.90 16.35 -35.99
CA VAL A 667 35.55 16.84 -34.75
C VAL A 667 34.75 16.38 -33.57
N ARG A 668 35.29 15.39 -32.83
CA ARG A 668 34.66 14.75 -31.71
C ARG A 668 35.52 14.91 -30.47
N GLN A 669 34.96 15.48 -29.42
CA GLN A 669 35.63 15.57 -28.13
C GLN A 669 35.14 14.42 -27.24
N GLN A 670 36.01 13.51 -26.84
CA GLN A 670 35.63 12.45 -25.90
C GLN A 670 35.46 13.09 -24.52
N ILE A 671 34.30 12.86 -23.88
CA ILE A 671 33.98 13.42 -22.57
C ILE A 671 33.88 12.35 -21.49
N ALA A 672 33.62 11.10 -21.86
CA ALA A 672 33.52 10.01 -20.90
C ALA A 672 33.79 8.64 -21.51
N GLU A 673 34.23 7.71 -20.66
CA GLU A 673 34.15 6.27 -20.88
C GLU A 673 33.21 5.62 -19.86
N VAL A 674 32.15 4.99 -20.35
CA VAL A 674 31.11 4.35 -19.53
C VAL A 674 31.37 2.86 -19.47
N PRO A 675 31.75 2.29 -18.29
CA PRO A 675 31.92 0.86 -18.15
C PRO A 675 30.57 0.15 -18.29
N VAL A 676 30.56 -0.95 -19.05
CA VAL A 676 29.37 -1.79 -19.25
C VAL A 676 29.53 -3.04 -18.41
N THR A 677 28.61 -3.27 -17.47
CA THR A 677 28.61 -4.48 -16.65
C THR A 677 27.65 -5.51 -17.20
N THR A 678 26.35 -5.19 -17.31
CA THR A 678 25.32 -6.21 -17.64
C THR A 678 24.08 -5.65 -18.35
N ALA A 679 24.02 -4.34 -18.59
CA ALA A 679 22.80 -3.70 -19.11
C ALA A 679 22.74 -3.73 -20.66
N THR A 680 21.53 -3.76 -21.20
CA THR A 680 21.24 -3.58 -22.62
C THR A 680 20.93 -2.11 -22.94
N THR A 681 20.58 -1.32 -21.93
CA THR A 681 20.35 0.13 -22.01
C THR A 681 21.40 0.84 -21.17
N PHE A 682 22.09 1.78 -21.77
CA PHE A 682 23.24 2.46 -21.16
C PHE A 682 22.88 3.93 -20.95
N VAL A 683 23.40 4.51 -19.85
CA VAL A 683 23.08 5.89 -19.47
C VAL A 683 24.35 6.63 -19.07
N TYR A 684 24.43 7.89 -19.46
CA TYR A 684 25.44 8.84 -19.00
C TYR A 684 24.78 10.21 -18.85
N THR A 685 25.15 10.95 -17.81
CA THR A 685 24.69 12.35 -17.64
C THR A 685 25.88 13.27 -17.81
N ASP A 686 25.83 14.07 -18.83
CA ASP A 686 26.79 15.15 -19.06
C ASP A 686 26.38 16.36 -18.22
N ALA A 687 27.14 16.64 -17.18
CA ALA A 687 27.02 17.80 -16.30
C ALA A 687 28.16 18.82 -16.51
N GLY A 688 28.88 18.67 -17.60
CA GLY A 688 30.05 19.50 -17.87
C GLY A 688 31.31 19.10 -17.15
N GLN A 689 31.22 18.14 -16.21
CA GLN A 689 32.39 17.57 -15.52
C GLN A 689 32.90 16.37 -16.33
N ASP A 690 33.73 16.65 -17.30
CA ASP A 690 34.24 15.63 -18.19
C ASP A 690 35.19 14.67 -17.43
N THR A 691 34.95 13.38 -17.51
CA THR A 691 35.71 12.34 -16.86
C THR A 691 36.91 11.87 -17.69
N PHE A 692 36.96 12.28 -18.92
CA PHE A 692 38.03 11.98 -19.86
C PHE A 692 38.45 13.28 -20.58
N LEU A 693 39.55 13.89 -20.14
CA LEU A 693 40.09 15.08 -20.74
C LEU A 693 41.44 14.72 -21.42
N GLY A 694 41.58 15.11 -22.67
CA GLY A 694 42.87 15.07 -23.35
C GLY A 694 43.79 16.17 -22.84
N ASP A 695 45.10 16.08 -23.21
CA ASP A 695 46.06 17.13 -22.90
C ASP A 695 45.63 18.48 -23.49
N GLY A 696 45.28 19.43 -22.64
CA GLY A 696 44.82 20.78 -23.04
C GLY A 696 43.34 21.00 -23.06
N ASP A 697 42.51 19.97 -22.83
CA ASP A 697 41.05 20.09 -22.72
C ASP A 697 40.63 20.59 -21.32
N GLN A 698 39.58 21.42 -21.26
CA GLN A 698 39.01 21.90 -20.00
C GLN A 698 37.55 21.46 -19.89
N SER A 699 37.16 21.09 -18.68
CA SER A 699 35.74 20.92 -18.37
C SER A 699 34.97 22.21 -18.64
N ILE A 700 33.78 22.09 -19.22
CA ILE A 700 32.90 23.21 -19.51
C ILE A 700 31.65 23.08 -18.65
N GLU A 701 31.14 24.17 -18.11
CA GLU A 701 29.82 24.19 -17.50
C GLU A 701 28.75 24.31 -18.58
N LEU A 702 27.83 23.33 -18.67
CA LEU A 702 26.74 23.39 -19.62
C LEU A 702 25.80 24.54 -19.29
N GLN A 703 25.44 25.31 -20.31
CA GLN A 703 24.56 26.46 -20.21
C GLN A 703 23.15 26.08 -20.68
N ASN A 704 22.15 26.47 -19.91
CA ASN A 704 20.76 26.39 -20.35
C ASN A 704 20.53 27.25 -21.59
N GLY A 705 19.75 26.74 -22.53
CA GLY A 705 19.49 27.41 -23.79
C GLY A 705 20.52 27.18 -24.89
N THR A 706 21.66 26.55 -24.60
CA THR A 706 22.68 26.19 -25.57
C THR A 706 22.48 24.74 -26.07
N ASN A 707 22.51 24.54 -27.39
CA ASN A 707 22.31 23.20 -27.96
C ASN A 707 23.60 22.39 -27.95
N TYR A 708 23.64 21.26 -27.29
CA TYR A 708 24.75 20.31 -27.22
C TYR A 708 24.41 19.03 -27.97
N CYS A 709 25.34 18.55 -28.78
CA CYS A 709 25.15 17.37 -29.61
C CYS A 709 26.15 16.27 -29.22
N TYR A 710 25.72 15.02 -29.31
CA TYR A 710 26.48 13.88 -28.84
C TYR A 710 26.46 12.73 -29.85
N VAL A 711 27.52 11.91 -29.78
CA VAL A 711 27.63 10.60 -30.41
C VAL A 711 28.21 9.64 -29.42
N VAL A 712 27.74 8.40 -29.43
CA VAL A 712 28.27 7.31 -28.63
C VAL A 712 28.89 6.26 -29.53
N GLU A 713 30.08 5.80 -29.15
CA GLU A 713 30.72 4.62 -29.71
C GLU A 713 30.52 3.45 -28.75
N THR A 714 29.76 2.45 -29.17
CA THR A 714 29.64 1.18 -28.42
C THR A 714 30.81 0.28 -28.79
N VAL A 715 31.27 -0.48 -27.79
CA VAL A 715 32.34 -1.46 -27.96
C VAL A 715 31.80 -2.82 -27.50
N GLY A 716 32.04 -3.85 -28.30
CA GLY A 716 31.63 -5.23 -27.98
C GLY A 716 32.58 -6.26 -28.57
N MET A 717 32.30 -7.53 -28.28
CA MET A 717 33.06 -8.64 -28.82
C MET A 717 32.26 -9.93 -28.87
N TYR A 718 32.62 -10.83 -29.77
CA TYR A 718 32.22 -12.24 -29.69
C TYR A 718 33.22 -12.97 -28.80
N PRO A 719 32.86 -13.45 -27.61
CA PRO A 719 33.81 -14.02 -26.64
C PRO A 719 34.61 -15.23 -27.20
N SER A 720 33.98 -16.04 -28.07
CA SER A 720 34.60 -17.20 -28.69
C SER A 720 35.54 -16.84 -29.87
N MET A 721 35.50 -15.60 -30.35
CA MET A 721 36.21 -15.14 -31.57
C MET A 721 37.03 -13.88 -31.35
N GLU A 722 37.35 -13.51 -30.09
CA GLU A 722 38.15 -12.30 -29.80
C GLU A 722 39.47 -12.29 -30.48
N ALA A 723 40.17 -13.43 -30.55
CA ALA A 723 41.49 -13.54 -31.17
C ALA A 723 41.48 -13.31 -32.70
N SER A 724 40.37 -13.60 -33.38
CA SER A 724 40.19 -13.49 -34.81
C SER A 724 39.53 -12.21 -35.31
N MET A 725 38.58 -11.67 -34.53
CA MET A 725 37.76 -10.52 -34.91
C MET A 725 38.09 -9.24 -34.14
N GLY A 726 38.71 -9.34 -32.96
CA GLY A 726 38.99 -8.20 -32.09
C GLY A 726 37.73 -7.54 -31.54
N ARG A 727 37.86 -6.30 -31.11
CA ARG A 727 36.76 -5.48 -30.61
C ARG A 727 35.94 -4.88 -31.74
N LEU A 728 34.59 -4.99 -31.61
CA LEU A 728 33.64 -4.45 -32.56
C LEU A 728 33.16 -3.09 -32.09
N THR A 729 33.22 -2.09 -32.96
CA THR A 729 32.84 -0.72 -32.60
C THR A 729 31.73 -0.20 -33.54
N ASN A 730 30.71 0.46 -32.93
CA ASN A 730 29.61 1.03 -33.66
C ASN A 730 29.26 2.43 -33.16
N PHE A 731 29.10 3.38 -34.06
CA PHE A 731 28.65 4.72 -33.72
C PHE A 731 27.14 4.84 -33.79
N SER A 732 26.60 5.58 -32.84
CA SER A 732 25.22 6.05 -32.88
C SER A 732 25.02 7.16 -33.88
N GLN A 733 23.77 7.52 -34.15
CA GLN A 733 23.45 8.80 -34.77
C GLN A 733 23.81 9.97 -33.82
N ILE A 734 23.90 11.16 -34.37
CA ILE A 734 24.01 12.39 -33.55
C ILE A 734 22.68 12.65 -32.89
N ALA A 735 22.67 12.87 -31.59
CA ALA A 735 21.52 13.28 -30.80
C ALA A 735 21.85 14.59 -30.07
N CYS A 736 20.98 15.57 -30.17
CA CYS A 736 21.17 16.89 -29.57
C CYS A 736 20.09 17.19 -28.55
N ALA A 737 20.46 17.96 -27.52
CA ALA A 737 19.52 18.48 -26.54
C ALA A 737 19.97 19.87 -26.05
N THR A 738 19.02 20.70 -25.72
CA THR A 738 19.25 22.04 -25.16
C THR A 738 18.92 21.97 -23.68
N PRO A 739 19.91 21.99 -22.76
CA PRO A 739 19.67 22.03 -21.35
C PRO A 739 18.67 23.11 -20.97
N ALA A 740 17.75 22.79 -20.10
CA ALA A 740 16.73 23.70 -19.59
C ALA A 740 16.44 23.36 -18.14
N ASP A 741 16.12 24.36 -17.35
CA ASP A 741 15.65 24.11 -15.99
C ASP A 741 14.25 23.50 -16.02
N ASN A 742 14.19 22.18 -15.88
CA ASN A 742 12.95 21.38 -15.86
C ASN A 742 12.41 21.16 -14.43
N SER A 743 12.90 21.89 -13.45
CA SER A 743 12.37 21.81 -12.07
C SER A 743 10.86 22.03 -12.11
N PRO A 744 10.09 21.17 -11.45
CA PRO A 744 8.65 21.34 -11.41
C PRO A 744 8.28 22.61 -10.64
N PRO A 745 7.10 23.18 -10.88
CA PRO A 745 6.57 24.26 -10.06
C PRO A 745 6.37 23.82 -8.61
N CYS A 746 6.32 24.79 -7.70
CA CYS A 746 5.88 24.52 -6.33
C CYS A 746 4.43 24.03 -6.32
N ALA A 747 4.11 23.11 -5.41
CA ALA A 747 2.74 22.68 -5.21
C ALA A 747 1.86 23.83 -4.74
N PRO A 748 0.68 24.06 -5.33
CA PRO A 748 -0.25 25.08 -4.84
C PRO A 748 -0.74 24.75 -3.42
N ILE A 749 -1.20 25.74 -2.69
CA ILE A 749 -1.90 25.55 -1.42
C ILE A 749 -3.39 25.77 -1.68
N LEU A 750 -4.14 24.67 -1.64
CA LEU A 750 -5.57 24.67 -1.90
C LEU A 750 -6.34 25.07 -0.64
N ASN A 751 -7.33 25.95 -0.81
CA ASN A 751 -8.34 26.28 0.15
C ASN A 751 -9.72 26.10 -0.48
N LEU A 752 -10.68 25.70 0.31
CA LEU A 752 -12.04 25.45 -0.10
C LEU A 752 -12.98 26.17 0.86
N GLU A 753 -13.95 26.88 0.33
CA GLU A 753 -14.96 27.52 1.16
C GLU A 753 -15.87 26.43 1.75
N ALA A 754 -15.76 26.23 3.06
CA ALA A 754 -16.61 25.28 3.76
C ALA A 754 -18.05 25.76 3.76
N ILE A 755 -18.97 24.85 3.50
CA ILE A 755 -20.41 25.12 3.61
C ILE A 755 -20.82 24.81 5.04
N ASP A 756 -21.38 25.80 5.72
CA ASP A 756 -21.98 25.62 7.03
C ASP A 756 -23.40 25.08 6.87
N CYS A 757 -23.55 23.80 7.14
CA CYS A 757 -24.84 23.10 7.00
C CYS A 757 -25.98 23.70 7.87
N GLU A 758 -25.64 24.38 8.95
CA GLU A 758 -26.64 24.99 9.84
C GLU A 758 -27.22 26.28 9.27
N THR A 759 -26.49 26.95 8.37
CA THR A 759 -26.89 28.23 7.79
C THR A 759 -27.55 28.12 6.41
N VAL A 760 -27.56 26.93 5.78
CA VAL A 760 -28.14 26.73 4.47
C VAL A 760 -29.68 26.69 4.55
N ASP A 761 -30.35 27.64 3.88
CA ASP A 761 -31.80 27.57 3.73
C ASP A 761 -32.18 26.31 2.93
N PRO A 762 -33.00 25.39 3.49
CA PRO A 762 -33.44 24.21 2.76
C PRO A 762 -34.07 24.46 1.40
N LYS A 763 -34.64 25.64 1.16
CA LYS A 763 -35.22 26.02 -0.15
C LYS A 763 -34.16 26.16 -1.24
N ALA A 764 -32.95 26.52 -0.89
CA ALA A 764 -31.85 26.68 -1.84
C ALA A 764 -31.51 25.36 -2.57
N TYR A 765 -31.77 24.21 -1.95
CA TYR A 765 -31.56 22.91 -2.60
C TYR A 765 -32.47 22.64 -3.81
N CYS A 766 -33.51 23.39 -3.98
CA CYS A 766 -34.38 23.33 -5.17
C CYS A 766 -33.92 24.24 -6.30
N GLU A 767 -32.91 25.10 -6.10
CA GLU A 767 -32.48 26.07 -7.11
C GLU A 767 -31.48 25.44 -8.09
N PRO A 768 -31.64 25.63 -9.40
CA PRO A 768 -30.68 25.17 -10.39
C PRO A 768 -29.31 25.85 -10.19
N GLY A 769 -28.24 25.02 -10.19
CA GLY A 769 -26.86 25.50 -10.08
C GLY A 769 -26.40 25.91 -8.66
N PHE A 770 -27.21 25.64 -7.64
CA PHE A 770 -26.81 25.84 -6.25
C PHE A 770 -25.60 24.98 -5.85
N PHE A 771 -25.53 23.75 -6.32
CA PHE A 771 -24.47 22.83 -5.99
C PHE A 771 -23.19 23.18 -6.75
N ALA A 772 -22.34 23.96 -6.13
CA ALA A 772 -21.05 24.31 -6.67
C ALA A 772 -20.00 24.47 -5.57
N ASN A 773 -18.86 23.82 -5.75
CA ASN A 773 -17.69 24.00 -4.87
C ASN A 773 -16.78 25.09 -5.44
N VAL A 774 -16.44 26.06 -4.64
CA VAL A 774 -15.53 27.16 -5.00
C VAL A 774 -14.17 26.87 -4.38
N LEU A 775 -13.25 26.47 -5.23
CA LEU A 775 -11.86 26.21 -4.85
C LEU A 775 -11.06 27.51 -5.03
N ARG A 776 -10.17 27.79 -4.10
CA ARG A 776 -9.21 28.90 -4.18
C ARG A 776 -7.83 28.39 -3.81
N TRP A 777 -6.82 28.86 -4.52
CA TRP A 777 -5.45 28.50 -4.17
C TRP A 777 -4.50 29.65 -4.44
N THR A 778 -3.39 29.63 -3.72
CA THR A 778 -2.31 30.59 -3.87
C THR A 778 -1.08 29.92 -4.45
N ASN A 779 -0.31 30.65 -5.20
CA ASN A 779 1.03 30.22 -5.59
C ASN A 779 1.94 30.33 -4.36
N PRO A 780 2.57 29.23 -3.90
CA PRO A 780 3.42 29.23 -2.71
C PRO A 780 4.69 30.08 -2.83
N ALA A 781 5.02 30.54 -4.02
CA ALA A 781 6.15 31.42 -4.29
C ALA A 781 6.22 32.71 -3.43
N SER A 782 5.11 33.08 -2.80
CA SER A 782 5.07 34.28 -1.95
C SER A 782 5.34 34.00 -0.47
N THR A 783 5.43 32.75 -0.02
CA THR A 783 5.46 32.37 1.40
C THR A 783 6.59 31.45 1.82
N THR A 784 7.34 30.82 0.89
CA THR A 784 8.41 29.88 1.25
C THR A 784 9.74 30.24 0.61
N THR A 785 10.77 30.32 1.44
CA THR A 785 12.18 30.52 1.07
C THR A 785 12.81 29.26 0.41
N ASN A 786 12.03 28.34 -0.09
CA ASN A 786 12.53 27.10 -0.69
C ASN A 786 12.88 27.34 -2.17
N ALA A 787 14.18 27.50 -2.44
CA ALA A 787 14.76 27.78 -3.75
C ALA A 787 14.66 26.60 -4.76
N ALA A 788 14.02 25.50 -4.40
CA ALA A 788 14.04 24.24 -5.15
C ALA A 788 12.91 24.06 -6.16
N CYS A 789 11.92 24.97 -6.25
CA CYS A 789 10.80 24.83 -7.18
C CYS A 789 10.60 26.11 -8.01
N ARG A 790 10.10 25.96 -9.25
CA ARG A 790 9.91 27.07 -10.19
C ARG A 790 8.65 27.89 -9.86
N GLN A 791 8.72 29.18 -10.22
CA GLN A 791 7.66 30.15 -9.98
C GLN A 791 6.89 30.55 -11.26
N ASP A 792 7.35 30.11 -12.42
CA ASP A 792 6.78 30.44 -13.74
C ASP A 792 5.57 29.56 -14.09
N VAL A 793 4.61 29.50 -13.18
CA VAL A 793 3.37 28.76 -13.40
C VAL A 793 2.54 29.42 -14.49
N VAL A 794 2.10 28.65 -15.48
CA VAL A 794 1.23 29.11 -16.58
C VAL A 794 -0.18 28.57 -16.48
N ARG A 795 -0.36 27.41 -15.83
CA ARG A 795 -1.66 26.72 -15.75
C ARG A 795 -1.76 25.90 -14.49
N TYR A 796 -2.96 25.75 -13.98
CA TYR A 796 -3.34 24.82 -12.92
C TYR A 796 -4.31 23.78 -13.46
N SER A 797 -4.18 22.53 -12.98
CA SER A 797 -5.10 21.43 -13.24
C SER A 797 -5.82 21.07 -11.95
N VAL A 798 -7.15 21.00 -12.00
CA VAL A 798 -8.01 20.73 -10.85
C VAL A 798 -8.54 19.31 -10.97
N TYR A 799 -8.31 18.51 -9.94
CA TYR A 799 -8.71 17.11 -9.88
C TYR A 799 -9.76 16.90 -8.79
N TYR A 800 -10.67 16.00 -9.07
CA TYR A 800 -11.80 15.70 -8.22
C TYR A 800 -12.00 14.19 -8.07
N SER A 801 -12.32 13.74 -6.87
CA SER A 801 -12.83 12.41 -6.54
C SER A 801 -14.16 12.52 -5.80
N ARG A 802 -15.14 11.69 -6.14
CA ARG A 802 -16.46 11.69 -5.48
C ARG A 802 -16.39 11.20 -4.05
N PHE A 803 -15.51 10.26 -3.77
CA PHE A 803 -15.35 9.62 -2.47
C PHE A 803 -13.94 9.86 -1.92
N GLU A 804 -13.82 9.88 -0.61
CA GLU A 804 -12.52 9.93 0.05
C GLU A 804 -11.73 8.64 -0.25
N GLY A 805 -10.46 8.81 -0.71
CA GLY A 805 -9.62 7.69 -1.13
C GLY A 805 -9.95 7.09 -2.50
N GLY A 806 -10.93 7.63 -3.24
CA GLY A 806 -11.26 7.22 -4.60
C GLY A 806 -10.33 7.80 -5.66
N ASP A 807 -10.49 7.34 -6.91
CA ASP A 807 -9.72 7.82 -8.05
C ASP A 807 -10.07 9.27 -8.40
N PHE A 808 -9.04 10.07 -8.61
CA PHE A 808 -9.19 11.47 -9.01
C PHE A 808 -9.23 11.62 -10.52
N THR A 809 -10.16 12.42 -11.00
CA THR A 809 -10.31 12.77 -12.41
C THR A 809 -10.09 14.27 -12.62
N LEU A 810 -9.50 14.64 -13.75
CA LEU A 810 -9.34 16.04 -14.13
C LEU A 810 -10.71 16.66 -14.43
N VAL A 811 -11.09 17.71 -13.69
CA VAL A 811 -12.39 18.39 -13.84
C VAL A 811 -12.27 19.78 -14.46
N GLY A 812 -11.07 20.33 -14.54
CA GLY A 812 -10.85 21.61 -15.20
C GLY A 812 -9.41 22.08 -15.13
N THR A 813 -9.13 23.11 -15.93
CA THR A 813 -7.85 23.80 -15.93
C THR A 813 -8.06 25.31 -15.81
N VAL A 814 -7.14 26.01 -15.15
CA VAL A 814 -7.17 27.45 -14.92
C VAL A 814 -5.83 28.05 -15.34
N ASN A 815 -5.82 29.08 -16.16
CA ASN A 815 -4.60 29.81 -16.46
C ASN A 815 -4.14 30.59 -15.19
N ALA A 816 -2.85 30.57 -14.95
CA ALA A 816 -2.28 31.21 -13.79
C ALA A 816 -2.42 32.74 -13.83
N THR A 817 -2.79 33.34 -12.71
CA THR A 817 -2.86 34.80 -12.50
C THR A 817 -1.93 35.23 -11.36
N SER A 818 -1.59 36.50 -11.29
CA SER A 818 -0.69 37.06 -10.27
C SER A 818 -1.30 37.14 -8.86
N GLY A 819 -2.44 36.53 -8.61
CA GLY A 819 -3.14 36.60 -7.32
C GLY A 819 -3.71 35.26 -6.90
N VAL A 820 -4.83 35.27 -6.18
CA VAL A 820 -5.58 34.09 -5.81
C VAL A 820 -6.26 33.53 -7.04
N ASN A 821 -5.93 32.28 -7.36
CA ASN A 821 -6.57 31.55 -8.45
C ASN A 821 -7.81 30.81 -7.89
N SER A 822 -8.83 30.67 -8.73
CA SER A 822 -10.06 30.02 -8.31
C SER A 822 -10.67 29.17 -9.42
N PHE A 823 -11.41 28.15 -9.02
CA PHE A 823 -12.19 27.30 -9.91
C PHE A 823 -13.54 27.00 -9.26
N ARG A 824 -14.60 27.20 -10.01
CA ARG A 824 -15.95 26.86 -9.56
C ARG A 824 -16.39 25.56 -10.23
N HIS A 825 -16.48 24.49 -9.46
CA HIS A 825 -16.96 23.19 -9.93
C HIS A 825 -18.45 23.07 -9.68
N VAL A 826 -19.23 23.23 -10.73
CA VAL A 826 -20.70 23.05 -10.68
C VAL A 826 -20.99 21.56 -10.69
N ARG A 827 -21.82 21.14 -9.73
CA ARG A 827 -22.18 19.74 -9.49
C ARG A 827 -23.64 19.50 -9.87
N ASN A 828 -24.00 18.24 -10.07
CA ASN A 828 -25.40 17.84 -10.22
C ASN A 828 -26.10 17.70 -8.87
N ASN A 829 -27.41 17.66 -8.87
CA ASN A 829 -28.21 17.56 -7.66
C ASN A 829 -28.06 16.24 -6.89
N ARG A 830 -27.58 15.18 -7.56
CA ARG A 830 -27.37 13.88 -6.92
C ARG A 830 -26.07 13.83 -6.12
N ASP A 831 -24.98 14.32 -6.71
CA ASP A 831 -23.67 14.29 -6.06
C ASP A 831 -23.51 15.41 -5.03
N GLY A 832 -24.21 16.53 -5.19
CA GLY A 832 -24.18 17.67 -4.29
C GLY A 832 -22.79 18.29 -4.11
N PHE A 833 -22.43 18.58 -2.89
CA PHE A 833 -21.14 19.18 -2.52
C PHE A 833 -20.04 18.14 -2.27
N ALA A 834 -20.42 16.89 -1.99
CA ALA A 834 -19.48 15.87 -1.53
C ALA A 834 -18.40 15.55 -2.57
N GLY A 835 -17.17 15.46 -2.10
CA GLY A 835 -16.00 15.06 -2.85
C GLY A 835 -14.73 15.71 -2.39
N CYS A 836 -13.63 15.19 -2.88
CA CYS A 836 -12.28 15.60 -2.55
C CYS A 836 -11.63 16.28 -3.76
N TYR A 837 -10.77 17.24 -3.49
CA TYR A 837 -10.07 18.02 -4.52
C TYR A 837 -8.59 18.15 -4.20
N TYR A 838 -7.77 18.15 -5.23
CA TYR A 838 -6.41 18.70 -5.22
C TYR A 838 -6.13 19.44 -6.52
N VAL A 839 -5.08 20.23 -6.52
CA VAL A 839 -4.65 21.05 -7.66
C VAL A 839 -3.17 20.81 -7.93
N THR A 840 -2.78 20.78 -9.21
CA THR A 840 -1.38 20.79 -9.64
C THR A 840 -1.09 22.06 -10.43
N ALA A 841 0.17 22.46 -10.48
CA ALA A 841 0.66 23.60 -11.25
C ALA A 841 1.52 23.13 -12.42
N THR A 842 1.37 23.73 -13.59
CA THR A 842 2.19 23.48 -14.77
C THR A 842 2.98 24.73 -15.14
N ASN A 843 4.31 24.59 -15.38
CA ASN A 843 5.17 25.69 -15.79
C ASN A 843 5.17 25.89 -17.31
N SER A 844 5.88 26.92 -17.77
CA SER A 844 6.03 27.25 -19.20
C SER A 844 6.69 26.14 -20.03
N LEU A 845 7.42 25.22 -19.41
CA LEU A 845 8.11 24.12 -20.06
C LEU A 845 7.30 22.81 -20.05
N GLY A 846 6.08 22.83 -19.46
CA GLY A 846 5.21 21.66 -19.35
C GLY A 846 5.48 20.77 -18.14
N GLY A 847 6.42 21.12 -17.26
CA GLY A 847 6.65 20.41 -16.00
C GLY A 847 5.48 20.62 -15.05
N GLU A 848 4.99 19.54 -14.43
CA GLU A 848 3.86 19.55 -13.48
C GLU A 848 4.37 19.36 -12.05
N SER A 849 3.79 20.11 -11.10
CA SER A 849 4.08 20.01 -9.69
C SER A 849 3.54 18.71 -9.08
N VAL A 850 4.01 18.34 -7.91
CA VAL A 850 3.26 17.41 -7.04
C VAL A 850 1.90 18.03 -6.68
N SER A 851 0.96 17.21 -6.26
CA SER A 851 -0.38 17.65 -5.85
C SER A 851 -0.32 18.61 -4.65
N SER A 852 -1.26 19.53 -4.60
CA SER A 852 -1.56 20.32 -3.40
C SER A 852 -2.00 19.44 -2.23
N ASN A 853 -2.24 20.03 -1.07
CA ASN A 853 -3.06 19.39 -0.04
C ASN A 853 -4.42 18.99 -0.62
N THR A 854 -4.92 17.82 -0.22
CA THR A 854 -6.27 17.37 -0.56
C THR A 854 -7.26 17.92 0.46
N ILE A 855 -8.37 18.49 -0.04
CA ILE A 855 -9.47 18.96 0.80
C ILE A 855 -10.75 18.26 0.35
N CYS A 856 -11.51 17.78 1.32
CA CYS A 856 -12.77 17.09 1.09
C CYS A 856 -13.93 17.85 1.71
N LEU A 857 -15.09 17.85 1.05
CA LEU A 857 -16.37 18.33 1.56
C LEU A 857 -17.35 17.17 1.62
N ASP A 858 -18.27 17.24 2.58
CA ASP A 858 -19.42 16.35 2.63
C ASP A 858 -20.70 17.10 2.26
N ASN A 859 -21.76 16.34 1.99
CA ASN A 859 -23.08 16.89 1.75
C ASN A 859 -23.74 17.36 3.04
N CYS A 860 -24.60 18.35 2.94
CA CYS A 860 -25.49 18.80 4.01
C CYS A 860 -26.90 18.23 3.78
N PRO A 861 -27.19 16.97 4.20
CA PRO A 861 -28.46 16.35 3.93
C PRO A 861 -29.59 17.01 4.72
N THR A 862 -30.73 17.17 4.05
CA THR A 862 -31.94 17.70 4.68
C THR A 862 -33.19 16.96 4.20
N ILE A 863 -34.08 16.66 5.11
CA ILE A 863 -35.38 16.09 4.85
C ILE A 863 -36.34 16.47 5.96
N SER A 864 -37.59 16.77 5.60
CA SER A 864 -38.66 17.01 6.55
C SER A 864 -39.97 16.39 6.04
N PHE A 865 -40.87 16.13 6.96
CA PHE A 865 -42.13 15.44 6.66
C PHE A 865 -43.29 16.30 7.08
N PRO A 866 -44.41 16.29 6.30
CA PRO A 866 -45.63 16.97 6.69
C PRO A 866 -46.28 16.26 7.89
N ASN A 867 -47.09 16.99 8.64
CA ASN A 867 -47.84 16.42 9.76
C ASN A 867 -49.31 16.14 9.41
N VAL A 868 -49.76 16.41 8.19
CA VAL A 868 -51.09 16.13 7.67
C VAL A 868 -51.06 15.87 6.17
N PHE A 869 -51.92 14.98 5.67
CA PHE A 869 -52.18 14.79 4.25
C PHE A 869 -53.65 14.39 4.02
N THR A 870 -54.15 14.68 2.80
CA THR A 870 -55.57 14.59 2.48
C THR A 870 -55.77 13.79 1.19
N PRO A 871 -55.79 12.45 1.23
CA PRO A 871 -55.96 11.62 0.02
C PRO A 871 -57.41 11.66 -0.50
N ASN A 872 -57.82 12.83 -1.05
CA ASN A 872 -59.11 13.10 -1.59
C ASN A 872 -59.15 13.13 -3.13
N GLY A 873 -57.98 12.99 -3.79
CA GLY A 873 -57.83 12.96 -5.25
C GLY A 873 -57.86 14.32 -5.94
N ASP A 874 -57.68 15.42 -5.23
CA ASP A 874 -57.64 16.78 -5.77
C ASP A 874 -56.29 17.21 -6.34
N GLY A 875 -55.28 16.35 -6.26
CA GLY A 875 -53.89 16.58 -6.71
C GLY A 875 -53.04 17.38 -5.72
N SER A 876 -53.57 17.70 -4.53
CA SER A 876 -52.85 18.43 -3.49
C SER A 876 -52.79 17.65 -2.18
N ASN A 877 -51.55 17.32 -1.70
CA ASN A 877 -51.36 16.56 -0.48
C ASN A 877 -52.05 15.19 -0.41
N ASP A 878 -52.33 14.58 -1.56
CA ASP A 878 -52.98 13.27 -1.67
C ASP A 878 -52.10 12.14 -1.12
N THR A 879 -50.81 12.36 -0.98
CA THR A 879 -49.87 11.37 -0.46
C THR A 879 -48.97 11.98 0.63
N PHE A 880 -48.67 11.17 1.62
CA PHE A 880 -47.65 11.48 2.60
C PHE A 880 -46.25 11.28 1.96
N THR A 881 -45.63 12.37 1.60
CA THR A 881 -44.27 12.42 0.98
C THR A 881 -43.36 13.40 1.73
N PRO A 882 -42.04 13.32 1.58
CA PRO A 882 -41.18 14.34 2.10
C PRO A 882 -41.57 15.73 1.56
N MET A 883 -41.38 16.75 2.37
CA MET A 883 -41.58 18.14 1.93
C MET A 883 -40.59 18.46 0.80
N ARG A 884 -40.94 19.46 -0.02
CA ARG A 884 -40.12 19.89 -1.14
C ARG A 884 -38.69 20.24 -0.67
N CYS A 885 -37.71 20.02 -1.55
CA CYS A 885 -36.30 20.28 -1.33
C CYS A 885 -35.62 19.35 -0.34
N ALA A 886 -36.10 18.12 -0.15
CA ALA A 886 -35.30 17.04 0.41
C ALA A 886 -34.04 16.82 -0.44
N ALA A 887 -32.88 16.74 0.18
CA ALA A 887 -31.60 16.65 -0.51
C ALA A 887 -30.74 15.47 -0.05
N PHE A 888 -30.06 14.86 -0.99
CA PHE A 888 -29.09 13.78 -0.79
C PHE A 888 -29.67 12.51 -0.17
N VAL A 889 -30.91 12.19 -0.47
CA VAL A 889 -31.54 10.93 -0.04
C VAL A 889 -31.10 9.81 -0.98
N LYS A 890 -30.41 8.79 -0.45
CA LYS A 890 -29.96 7.59 -1.16
C LYS A 890 -31.06 6.52 -1.15
N SER A 891 -31.67 6.32 0.00
CA SER A 891 -32.81 5.42 0.14
C SER A 891 -33.65 5.80 1.35
N ILE A 892 -34.94 5.48 1.31
CA ILE A 892 -35.87 5.77 2.38
C ILE A 892 -36.80 4.56 2.60
N SER A 893 -37.00 4.23 3.87
CA SER A 893 -37.98 3.22 4.28
C SER A 893 -38.92 3.77 5.34
N ILE A 894 -40.18 3.39 5.28
CA ILE A 894 -41.20 3.81 6.23
C ILE A 894 -41.95 2.62 6.77
N GLU A 895 -42.31 2.69 8.05
CA GLU A 895 -43.31 1.88 8.71
C GLU A 895 -44.34 2.82 9.36
N VAL A 896 -45.63 2.55 9.13
CA VAL A 896 -46.70 3.32 9.72
C VAL A 896 -47.53 2.45 10.63
N PHE A 897 -47.90 3.01 11.79
CA PHE A 897 -48.65 2.33 12.86
C PHE A 897 -49.93 3.10 13.20
N ASN A 898 -50.98 2.38 13.54
CA ASN A 898 -52.18 2.99 14.11
C ASN A 898 -51.97 3.32 15.61
N ARG A 899 -52.94 3.98 16.22
CA ARG A 899 -52.92 4.39 17.63
C ARG A 899 -52.76 3.23 18.64
N ASN A 900 -52.99 2.00 18.22
CA ASN A 900 -52.85 0.81 19.02
C ASN A 900 -51.49 0.12 18.83
N GLY A 901 -50.57 0.72 18.05
CA GLY A 901 -49.27 0.18 17.75
C GLY A 901 -49.21 -0.91 16.68
N ALA A 902 -50.35 -1.21 16.03
CA ALA A 902 -50.36 -2.19 14.93
C ALA A 902 -49.84 -1.54 13.65
N LYS A 903 -48.93 -2.21 12.96
CA LYS A 903 -48.38 -1.76 11.68
C LYS A 903 -49.44 -1.85 10.59
N VAL A 904 -49.67 -0.74 9.91
CA VAL A 904 -50.72 -0.61 8.87
C VAL A 904 -50.15 -0.43 7.47
N TYR A 905 -48.91 0.09 7.35
CA TYR A 905 -48.25 0.29 6.07
C TYR A 905 -46.71 0.16 6.23
N GLN A 906 -46.07 -0.28 5.19
CA GLN A 906 -44.59 -0.24 5.06
C GLN A 906 -44.20 -0.12 3.59
N SER A 907 -43.13 0.60 3.32
CA SER A 907 -42.49 0.72 2.01
C SER A 907 -41.00 0.98 2.12
N THR A 908 -40.24 0.58 1.10
CA THR A 908 -38.83 0.88 0.95
C THR A 908 -38.54 1.22 -0.51
N GLY A 909 -37.83 2.30 -0.78
CA GLY A 909 -37.49 2.74 -2.13
C GLY A 909 -36.68 4.03 -2.14
N ASP A 910 -36.52 4.60 -3.32
CA ASP A 910 -35.82 5.87 -3.52
C ASP A 910 -36.71 7.08 -3.21
N LEU A 911 -38.05 6.88 -3.24
CA LEU A 911 -39.05 7.89 -2.95
C LEU A 911 -40.08 7.33 -1.98
N LEU A 912 -40.43 8.15 -1.01
CA LEU A 912 -41.54 7.87 -0.09
C LEU A 912 -42.86 8.46 -0.65
N SER A 913 -43.90 7.62 -0.75
CA SER A 913 -45.26 8.06 -1.09
C SER A 913 -46.27 7.10 -0.52
N TRP A 914 -46.95 7.51 0.54
CA TRP A 914 -48.01 6.73 1.15
C TRP A 914 -49.35 7.41 0.89
N ASP A 915 -50.28 6.71 0.28
CA ASP A 915 -51.62 7.19 -0.16
C ASP A 915 -52.71 7.02 0.92
N GLY A 916 -52.32 6.66 2.13
CA GLY A 916 -53.29 6.43 3.24
C GLY A 916 -54.03 5.11 3.18
N ASN A 917 -53.56 4.15 2.37
CA ASN A 917 -54.11 2.79 2.34
C ASN A 917 -53.31 1.86 3.24
N ASP A 918 -53.90 0.73 3.68
CA ASP A 918 -53.23 -0.32 4.43
C ASP A 918 -52.41 -1.23 3.51
N LEU A 919 -51.76 -2.24 4.09
CA LEU A 919 -50.96 -3.23 3.39
C LEU A 919 -51.73 -4.04 2.32
N ASN A 920 -53.05 -4.04 2.38
CA ASN A 920 -53.93 -4.72 1.43
C ASN A 920 -54.58 -3.76 0.41
N GLY A 921 -54.17 -2.48 0.40
CA GLY A 921 -54.71 -1.44 -0.49
C GLY A 921 -56.07 -0.90 -0.05
N LYS A 922 -56.54 -1.18 1.17
CA LYS A 922 -57.79 -0.68 1.70
C LYS A 922 -57.62 0.70 2.35
N PRO A 923 -58.46 1.69 2.04
CA PRO A 923 -58.41 2.99 2.67
C PRO A 923 -58.52 2.95 4.18
N LEU A 924 -57.56 3.62 4.84
CA LEU A 924 -57.56 3.79 6.29
C LEU A 924 -58.46 4.97 6.70
N PRO A 925 -59.13 4.95 7.87
CA PRO A 925 -59.95 6.04 8.33
C PRO A 925 -59.16 7.28 8.72
N SER A 926 -59.81 8.45 8.71
CA SER A 926 -59.26 9.69 9.23
C SER A 926 -58.86 9.52 10.68
N ALA A 927 -57.57 9.66 10.97
CA ALA A 927 -56.98 9.52 12.30
C ALA A 927 -55.49 9.95 12.28
N SER A 928 -54.91 10.08 13.46
CA SER A 928 -53.45 10.21 13.61
C SER A 928 -52.75 8.87 13.50
N TYR A 929 -51.75 8.76 12.65
CA TYR A 929 -50.93 7.59 12.46
C TYR A 929 -49.50 7.92 12.85
N TYR A 930 -48.80 6.98 13.47
CA TYR A 930 -47.42 7.12 13.88
C TYR A 930 -46.51 6.47 12.85
N TYR A 931 -45.37 7.09 12.60
CA TYR A 931 -44.41 6.53 11.65
C TYR A 931 -42.99 6.42 12.22
N THR A 932 -42.25 5.45 11.69
CA THR A 932 -40.82 5.36 11.76
C THR A 932 -40.27 5.37 10.36
N ILE A 933 -39.45 6.37 10.03
CA ILE A 933 -38.85 6.53 8.72
C ILE A 933 -37.32 6.43 8.90
N SER A 934 -36.70 5.52 8.15
CA SER A 934 -35.24 5.38 8.08
C SER A 934 -34.75 5.90 6.75
N VAL A 935 -33.83 6.88 6.80
CA VAL A 935 -33.29 7.55 5.62
C VAL A 935 -31.79 7.35 5.56
N VAL A 936 -31.31 6.80 4.46
CA VAL A 936 -29.88 6.74 4.14
C VAL A 936 -29.57 7.92 3.23
N PHE A 937 -28.54 8.69 3.56
CA PHE A 937 -28.14 9.86 2.80
C PHE A 937 -26.88 9.60 1.98
N GLU A 938 -26.77 10.30 0.85
CA GLU A 938 -25.55 10.37 0.04
C GLU A 938 -24.50 11.22 0.75
N ARG A 939 -23.42 10.59 1.19
CA ARG A 939 -22.31 11.22 1.92
C ARG A 939 -21.00 11.16 1.16
N LEU A 940 -19.96 11.84 1.66
CA LEU A 940 -18.60 11.72 1.18
C LEU A 940 -18.07 10.28 1.33
N VAL A 941 -18.35 9.68 2.47
CA VAL A 941 -18.09 8.27 2.71
C VAL A 941 -19.35 7.48 2.35
N ASP A 942 -19.22 6.53 1.44
CA ASP A 942 -20.34 5.68 1.05
C ASP A 942 -20.74 4.76 2.21
N SER A 943 -21.70 5.19 2.99
CA SER A 943 -22.26 4.45 4.10
C SER A 943 -23.75 4.15 3.87
N ASN A 944 -24.20 3.00 4.40
CA ASN A 944 -25.62 2.67 4.45
C ASN A 944 -26.21 2.98 5.84
N GLU A 945 -25.60 3.86 6.60
CA GLU A 945 -26.09 4.28 7.91
C GLU A 945 -27.37 5.10 7.74
N ALA A 946 -28.45 4.63 8.37
CA ALA A 946 -29.75 5.27 8.28
C ALA A 946 -29.99 6.21 9.46
N THR A 947 -30.42 7.41 9.15
CA THR A 947 -30.99 8.34 10.14
C THR A 947 -32.47 8.03 10.35
N VAL A 948 -32.87 7.81 11.59
CA VAL A 948 -34.25 7.42 11.93
C VAL A 948 -35.06 8.61 12.41
N TYR A 949 -36.16 8.87 11.71
CA TYR A 949 -37.14 9.89 12.05
C TYR A 949 -38.39 9.20 12.61
N LYS A 950 -38.89 9.67 13.74
CA LYS A 950 -40.12 9.20 14.36
C LYS A 950 -41.07 10.36 14.52
N GLY A 951 -42.33 10.16 14.17
CA GLY A 951 -43.36 11.22 14.24
C GLY A 951 -44.76 10.66 14.08
N TRP A 952 -45.64 11.58 13.85
CA TRP A 952 -47.05 11.28 13.55
C TRP A 952 -47.52 12.11 12.35
N VAL A 953 -48.52 11.60 11.67
CA VAL A 953 -49.18 12.28 10.57
C VAL A 953 -50.69 12.10 10.71
N GLU A 954 -51.45 13.14 10.43
CA GLU A 954 -52.88 13.09 10.41
C GLU A 954 -53.38 12.79 8.99
N LEU A 955 -54.13 11.73 8.87
CA LEU A 955 -54.83 11.39 7.64
C LEU A 955 -56.21 11.95 7.75
N VAL A 956 -56.61 12.80 6.80
CA VAL A 956 -57.92 13.44 6.74
C VAL A 956 -58.54 13.10 5.39
N ARG A 957 -59.71 12.47 5.38
CA ARG A 957 -60.49 12.11 4.18
C ARG A 957 -61.78 12.89 4.16
#